data_49d30bde62ecc7aefe6862f022511982
#
_entry.id   49d30bde62ecc7aefe6862f022511982
#
_cell.length_a   1.000
_cell.length_b   1.000
_cell.length_c   1.000
_cell.angle_alpha   90.00
_cell.angle_beta   90.00
_cell.angle_gamma   90.00
#
_symmetry.space_group_name_H-M   'P 1'
#
loop_
_entity.id
_entity.type
_entity.pdbx_description
1 polymer ?
#
loop_
_entity_poly.entity_id
_entity_poly.type
_entity_poly.pdbx_seq_one_letter_code
_entity_poly.pdbx_strand_id
1 'polypeptide(L)'
;MGQTINGDWSGKLNAMGQELPLIFHFSGEDDNLTATMDSPAQGATGIPLDEVSFNDNTITLSAMGGQLTYKAKVDGDAMNGTLKQAGMEFPLTLTKGELEKPGDVSLPSSEEELKTLAEQETGNNKYSVKDYFAKPASSSFQLSPDGTYMSYREKDENLKNHVYVKNTKTNVVKRVITEGEELIRGYGWANENRLIYVMDKGGNEDYHMFAVDVDGSNQKELTPYEGVKVEILAMLKDDKDHMVISMNKNNPQVFDPYKINIKTGELEQLYENKDLENPIMGYEFDKDGNLRGFMRLKDGVNTQFYYAVEPGDYQLMQTTKWYESFGIISFDYASDNPHDAYVISNLESDKAKIYKYDLAKKEIIEELFSNDQYDAGGASISRHRNWELDYFSYNGEKNKIIPVSKYYKKLHKKLSKEFGDYNFYLSDKTDDESQNLIYVTSDKLYGKYYAYDVKNDEIKLLYDLMPQLKEEDMADMIPISFKSRDGLDLHGYITLPKEAADGPVPVVVNPHGGPQGIRDSWGFNPEAQLFASRGYATLQVNFRVSGGYGKEFLRAGFKEIGRKAMDDVEDGLQYVIDKGWVDKDRAAIYGGSHGGYAVLRGLTKTPDLYACGVDYVGVSNLFTFMETIPAYWKPYLDILKAVWYDPDVPEEKAIMNEVSPAFHVDKIKKPLFVVQGANDPRVNIDESDQIVRQLRAKGVNVPYMVKYDEGHGFAKEENRMDLYEAMMGFLAQQLKYGKVKG
;
A
#
# COMPACT_ATOMS: atom_id res chain seq x y z
N MET A 1 -10.23 33.42 -52.81
CA MET A 1 -10.64 32.25 -52.00
C MET A 1 -10.26 32.60 -50.58
N GLY A 2 -11.24 32.64 -49.69
CA GLY A 2 -10.97 32.92 -48.26
C GLY A 2 -10.08 31.85 -47.68
N GLN A 3 -9.15 32.22 -46.80
CA GLN A 3 -8.27 31.30 -46.09
C GLN A 3 -9.11 30.50 -45.08
N THR A 4 -9.17 29.17 -45.20
CA THR A 4 -9.92 28.33 -44.27
C THR A 4 -9.02 27.91 -43.10
N ILE A 5 -9.47 28.13 -41.85
CA ILE A 5 -8.74 27.79 -40.64
C ILE A 5 -9.17 26.42 -40.06
N ASN A 6 -10.11 25.73 -40.71
CA ASN A 6 -10.55 24.42 -40.29
C ASN A 6 -9.40 23.40 -40.21
N GLY A 7 -9.49 22.53 -39.24
CA GLY A 7 -8.51 21.48 -38.96
C GLY A 7 -7.71 21.78 -37.70
N ASP A 8 -6.67 20.96 -37.47
CA ASP A 8 -5.83 21.04 -36.28
C ASP A 8 -4.71 22.05 -36.47
N TRP A 9 -4.48 22.80 -35.42
CA TRP A 9 -3.39 23.78 -35.33
C TRP A 9 -2.64 23.58 -34.04
N SER A 10 -1.34 23.44 -34.10
CA SER A 10 -0.55 23.08 -32.95
C SER A 10 0.66 23.98 -32.74
N GLY A 11 1.08 24.14 -31.49
CA GLY A 11 2.25 24.92 -31.13
C GLY A 11 2.70 24.66 -29.71
N LYS A 12 3.88 25.23 -29.37
CA LYS A 12 4.46 25.09 -28.03
C LYS A 12 4.43 26.44 -27.33
N LEU A 13 3.72 26.50 -26.21
CA LEU A 13 3.73 27.65 -25.31
C LEU A 13 4.95 27.56 -24.39
N ASN A 14 5.79 28.57 -24.36
CA ASN A 14 6.87 28.65 -23.38
C ASN A 14 6.38 29.48 -22.17
N ALA A 15 5.98 28.76 -21.13
CA ALA A 15 5.54 29.37 -19.87
C ALA A 15 6.57 29.10 -18.78
N MET A 16 7.21 30.13 -18.26
CA MET A 16 8.19 30.08 -17.16
C MET A 16 9.35 29.08 -17.39
N GLY A 17 9.77 28.89 -18.65
CA GLY A 17 10.84 27.94 -18.98
C GLY A 17 10.38 26.51 -19.27
N GLN A 18 9.08 26.24 -19.22
CA GLN A 18 8.49 24.98 -19.67
C GLN A 18 7.84 25.15 -21.04
N GLU A 19 8.11 24.22 -21.96
CA GLU A 19 7.41 24.11 -23.23
C GLU A 19 6.14 23.28 -23.06
N LEU A 20 4.98 23.93 -23.16
CA LEU A 20 3.67 23.28 -23.07
C LEU A 20 3.10 23.15 -24.49
N PRO A 21 2.94 21.91 -25.02
CA PRO A 21 2.27 21.71 -26.30
C PRO A 21 0.77 22.03 -26.18
N LEU A 22 0.24 22.78 -27.11
CA LEU A 22 -1.19 23.09 -27.25
C LEU A 22 -1.66 22.71 -28.64
N ILE A 23 -2.84 22.09 -28.73
CA ILE A 23 -3.50 21.76 -30.02
C ILE A 23 -4.88 22.39 -30.00
N PHE A 24 -5.21 23.09 -31.09
CA PHE A 24 -6.52 23.70 -31.29
C PHE A 24 -7.20 23.02 -32.48
N HIS A 25 -8.41 22.51 -32.27
CA HIS A 25 -9.22 21.83 -33.28
C HIS A 25 -10.33 22.76 -33.73
N PHE A 26 -10.20 23.32 -34.95
CA PHE A 26 -11.19 24.24 -35.51
C PHE A 26 -12.16 23.51 -36.45
N SER A 27 -13.44 23.81 -36.29
CA SER A 27 -14.51 23.30 -37.15
C SER A 27 -15.60 24.35 -37.41
N GLY A 28 -16.20 24.33 -38.59
CA GLY A 28 -17.23 25.27 -39.00
C GLY A 28 -16.76 26.21 -40.10
N GLU A 29 -17.64 27.12 -40.52
CA GLU A 29 -17.38 28.13 -41.53
C GLU A 29 -17.88 29.51 -41.05
N ASP A 30 -17.10 30.57 -41.35
CA ASP A 30 -17.41 31.98 -41.08
C ASP A 30 -18.01 32.22 -39.65
N ASP A 31 -19.26 32.70 -39.59
CA ASP A 31 -19.94 33.07 -38.34
C ASP A 31 -20.28 31.87 -37.40
N ASN A 32 -20.08 30.64 -37.86
CA ASN A 32 -20.34 29.40 -37.07
C ASN A 32 -19.04 28.66 -36.74
N LEU A 33 -17.93 29.33 -36.63
CA LEU A 33 -16.65 28.72 -36.26
C LEU A 33 -16.66 28.33 -34.80
N THR A 34 -16.29 27.07 -34.51
CA THR A 34 -16.10 26.52 -33.17
C THR A 34 -14.72 25.94 -33.06
N ALA A 35 -14.21 25.84 -31.83
CA ALA A 35 -12.97 25.13 -31.59
C ALA A 35 -12.93 24.50 -30.17
N THR A 36 -12.10 23.45 -30.04
CA THR A 36 -11.67 22.90 -28.75
C THR A 36 -10.15 23.00 -28.68
N MET A 37 -9.64 22.91 -27.45
CA MET A 37 -8.20 22.95 -27.21
C MET A 37 -7.79 21.72 -26.39
N ASP A 38 -6.66 21.11 -26.77
CA ASP A 38 -5.97 20.10 -25.98
C ASP A 38 -4.71 20.69 -25.37
N SER A 39 -4.42 20.30 -24.12
CA SER A 39 -3.15 20.55 -23.46
C SER A 39 -2.55 19.21 -23.03
N PRO A 40 -1.86 18.50 -23.93
CA PRO A 40 -1.37 17.14 -23.67
C PRO A 40 -0.43 17.05 -22.46
N ALA A 41 0.37 18.09 -22.20
CA ALA A 41 1.26 18.15 -21.04
C ALA A 41 0.52 18.28 -19.69
N GLN A 42 -0.77 18.66 -19.74
CA GLN A 42 -1.65 18.81 -18.58
C GLN A 42 -2.73 17.72 -18.53
N GLY A 43 -2.66 16.71 -19.43
CA GLY A 43 -3.66 15.64 -19.52
C GLY A 43 -5.07 16.10 -19.92
N ALA A 44 -5.21 17.34 -20.39
CA ALA A 44 -6.51 17.93 -20.71
C ALA A 44 -6.78 17.85 -22.21
N THR A 45 -7.92 17.27 -22.59
CA THR A 45 -8.37 17.15 -23.98
C THR A 45 -9.80 17.67 -24.14
N GLY A 46 -10.10 18.20 -25.33
CA GLY A 46 -11.44 18.66 -25.68
C GLY A 46 -11.94 19.85 -24.87
N ILE A 47 -11.05 20.72 -24.34
CA ILE A 47 -11.45 21.93 -23.60
C ILE A 47 -12.25 22.83 -24.56
N PRO A 48 -13.52 23.09 -24.26
CA PRO A 48 -14.33 23.94 -25.14
C PRO A 48 -13.86 25.40 -25.09
N LEU A 49 -13.83 26.05 -26.25
CA LEU A 49 -13.60 27.49 -26.32
C LEU A 49 -14.94 28.23 -26.27
N ASP A 50 -15.03 29.23 -25.39
CA ASP A 50 -16.26 29.97 -25.14
C ASP A 50 -16.62 30.91 -26.35
N GLU A 51 -15.59 31.52 -26.97
CA GLU A 51 -15.72 32.37 -28.13
C GLU A 51 -14.61 32.08 -29.13
N VAL A 52 -14.99 32.00 -30.41
CA VAL A 52 -14.08 31.82 -31.54
C VAL A 52 -14.50 32.78 -32.63
N SER A 53 -13.62 33.64 -33.07
CA SER A 53 -13.90 34.56 -34.20
C SER A 53 -12.70 34.71 -35.13
N PHE A 54 -12.96 34.71 -36.44
CA PHE A 54 -11.94 34.92 -37.49
C PHE A 54 -12.35 36.04 -38.40
N ASN A 55 -11.68 37.21 -38.31
CA ASN A 55 -11.95 38.40 -39.11
C ASN A 55 -10.65 39.07 -39.55
N ASP A 56 -10.58 39.52 -40.76
CA ASP A 56 -9.41 40.23 -41.31
C ASP A 56 -8.07 39.51 -41.06
N ASN A 57 -8.05 38.20 -41.34
CA ASN A 57 -6.92 37.32 -41.07
C ASN A 57 -6.46 37.33 -39.58
N THR A 58 -7.35 37.68 -38.67
CA THR A 58 -7.07 37.64 -37.24
C THR A 58 -8.01 36.66 -36.55
N ILE A 59 -7.44 35.65 -35.87
CA ILE A 59 -8.18 34.74 -34.98
C ILE A 59 -8.19 35.32 -33.58
N THR A 60 -9.34 35.25 -32.92
CA THR A 60 -9.47 35.55 -31.49
C THR A 60 -10.26 34.42 -30.83
N LEU A 61 -9.72 33.90 -29.74
CA LEU A 61 -10.28 32.81 -28.97
C LEU A 61 -10.38 33.19 -27.51
N SER A 62 -11.40 32.65 -26.79
CA SER A 62 -11.45 32.68 -25.32
C SER A 62 -11.89 31.36 -24.77
N ALA A 63 -11.45 31.04 -23.52
CA ALA A 63 -11.85 29.87 -22.76
C ALA A 63 -11.96 30.23 -21.29
N MET A 64 -12.63 29.35 -20.52
CA MET A 64 -12.75 29.46 -19.04
C MET A 64 -13.35 30.81 -18.61
N GLY A 65 -14.40 31.28 -19.31
CA GLY A 65 -15.04 32.57 -19.01
C GLY A 65 -14.14 33.78 -19.24
N GLY A 66 -13.24 33.71 -20.22
CA GLY A 66 -12.32 34.78 -20.58
C GLY A 66 -11.02 34.84 -19.78
N GLN A 67 -10.75 33.85 -18.90
CA GLN A 67 -9.48 33.75 -18.15
C GLN A 67 -8.30 33.36 -19.06
N LEU A 68 -8.58 32.65 -20.15
CA LEU A 68 -7.63 32.39 -21.23
C LEU A 68 -8.11 33.05 -22.50
N THR A 69 -7.23 33.82 -23.15
CA THR A 69 -7.51 34.41 -24.48
C THR A 69 -6.30 34.25 -25.39
N TYR A 70 -6.55 33.96 -26.67
CA TYR A 70 -5.50 33.93 -27.68
C TYR A 70 -5.90 34.82 -28.85
N LYS A 71 -4.98 35.70 -29.28
CA LYS A 71 -5.17 36.55 -30.44
C LYS A 71 -3.96 36.46 -31.37
N ALA A 72 -4.18 36.06 -32.60
CA ALA A 72 -3.11 35.83 -33.56
C ALA A 72 -3.48 36.30 -34.98
N LYS A 73 -2.46 36.67 -35.76
CA LYS A 73 -2.57 36.83 -37.20
C LYS A 73 -2.31 35.52 -37.92
N VAL A 74 -3.18 35.17 -38.84
CA VAL A 74 -3.09 33.97 -39.67
C VAL A 74 -2.42 34.36 -41.02
N ASP A 75 -1.30 33.69 -41.30
CA ASP A 75 -0.55 33.85 -42.56
C ASP A 75 -0.19 32.44 -43.09
N GLY A 76 -0.91 32.02 -44.14
CA GLY A 76 -0.80 30.66 -44.66
C GLY A 76 -1.12 29.62 -43.59
N ASP A 77 -0.18 28.73 -43.33
CA ASP A 77 -0.29 27.64 -42.34
C ASP A 77 0.28 28.03 -40.95
N ALA A 78 0.44 29.33 -40.66
CA ALA A 78 0.91 29.83 -39.36
C ALA A 78 -0.05 30.82 -38.72
N MET A 79 -0.26 30.73 -37.41
CA MET A 79 -0.92 31.71 -36.55
C MET A 79 0.10 32.28 -35.58
N ASN A 80 0.48 33.51 -35.73
CA ASN A 80 1.44 34.19 -34.87
C ASN A 80 0.72 35.17 -33.96
N GLY A 81 0.78 34.90 -32.64
CA GLY A 81 -0.01 35.66 -31.68
C GLY A 81 0.47 35.62 -30.25
N THR A 82 -0.43 36.05 -29.36
CA THR A 82 -0.20 36.12 -27.95
C THR A 82 -1.34 35.40 -27.20
N LEU A 83 -0.99 34.48 -26.35
CA LEU A 83 -1.89 33.84 -25.40
C LEU A 83 -1.78 34.60 -24.07
N LYS A 84 -2.94 34.93 -23.48
CA LYS A 84 -3.04 35.55 -22.15
C LYS A 84 -3.75 34.59 -21.23
N GLN A 85 -3.15 34.31 -20.06
CA GLN A 85 -3.74 33.50 -19.02
C GLN A 85 -3.35 34.06 -17.67
N ALA A 86 -4.31 34.19 -16.75
CA ALA A 86 -4.09 34.67 -15.38
C ALA A 86 -3.31 36.00 -15.30
N GLY A 87 -3.55 36.92 -16.26
CA GLY A 87 -2.90 38.22 -16.31
C GLY A 87 -1.50 38.23 -16.92
N MET A 88 -0.96 37.09 -17.32
CA MET A 88 0.34 36.97 -18.01
C MET A 88 0.15 36.84 -19.54
N GLU A 89 1.13 37.32 -20.30
CA GLU A 89 1.14 37.25 -21.76
C GLU A 89 2.29 36.38 -22.24
N PHE A 90 1.99 35.43 -23.13
CA PHE A 90 2.97 34.51 -23.69
C PHE A 90 2.89 34.57 -25.23
N PRO A 91 4.00 34.76 -25.94
CA PRO A 91 4.01 34.58 -27.38
C PRO A 91 3.71 33.12 -27.73
N LEU A 92 2.80 32.89 -28.67
CA LEU A 92 2.45 31.55 -29.13
C LEU A 92 2.28 31.57 -30.64
N THR A 93 3.03 30.73 -31.32
CA THR A 93 2.85 30.45 -32.76
C THR A 93 2.23 29.08 -32.91
N LEU A 94 1.12 28.99 -33.63
CA LEU A 94 0.50 27.74 -34.04
C LEU A 94 0.78 27.49 -35.51
N THR A 95 1.07 26.27 -35.90
CA THR A 95 1.18 25.79 -37.27
C THR A 95 0.06 24.82 -37.60
N LYS A 96 -0.43 24.87 -38.82
CA LYS A 96 -1.51 23.99 -39.29
C LYS A 96 -0.96 22.55 -39.40
N GLY A 97 -1.66 21.63 -38.79
CA GLY A 97 -1.31 20.24 -38.70
C GLY A 97 -1.13 19.78 -37.25
N GLU A 98 -1.05 18.47 -37.08
CA GLU A 98 -0.69 17.90 -35.79
C GLU A 98 0.73 18.36 -35.42
N LEU A 99 0.97 18.63 -34.12
CA LEU A 99 2.34 18.67 -33.62
C LEU A 99 3.05 17.43 -34.14
N GLU A 100 4.27 17.62 -34.69
CA GLU A 100 5.16 16.44 -34.76
C GLU A 100 5.14 15.84 -33.35
N LYS A 101 4.42 14.74 -33.18
CA LYS A 101 4.49 13.95 -31.97
C LYS A 101 5.98 13.69 -31.79
N PRO A 102 6.62 14.07 -30.68
CA PRO A 102 7.97 13.63 -30.37
C PRO A 102 7.89 12.11 -30.52
N GLY A 103 8.63 11.54 -31.50
CA GLY A 103 8.43 10.28 -32.15
C GLY A 103 7.77 9.28 -31.22
N ASP A 104 6.66 8.72 -31.60
CA ASP A 104 5.68 8.00 -30.80
C ASP A 104 6.38 7.19 -29.70
N VAL A 105 6.51 7.78 -28.51
CA VAL A 105 7.12 7.11 -27.37
C VAL A 105 6.05 6.19 -26.86
N SER A 106 5.91 5.03 -27.57
CA SER A 106 4.93 4.03 -27.22
C SER A 106 5.16 3.64 -25.76
N LEU A 107 4.18 3.89 -24.94
CA LEU A 107 4.07 3.44 -23.57
C LEU A 107 2.97 2.35 -23.54
N PRO A 108 3.18 1.21 -22.88
CA PRO A 108 4.37 0.65 -22.23
C PRO A 108 5.33 -0.09 -23.19
N SER A 109 6.37 -0.75 -22.65
CA SER A 109 7.18 -1.71 -23.41
C SER A 109 6.36 -2.90 -23.88
N SER A 110 6.69 -3.46 -25.04
CA SER A 110 6.02 -4.64 -25.57
C SER A 110 6.31 -5.88 -24.71
N GLU A 111 5.42 -6.87 -24.79
CA GLU A 111 5.63 -8.17 -24.12
C GLU A 111 6.93 -8.84 -24.59
N GLU A 112 7.31 -8.69 -25.88
CA GLU A 112 8.55 -9.24 -26.43
C GLU A 112 9.79 -8.58 -25.82
N GLU A 113 9.77 -7.25 -25.63
CA GLU A 113 10.85 -6.51 -24.96
C GLU A 113 11.00 -6.96 -23.51
N LEU A 114 9.89 -7.09 -22.76
CA LEU A 114 9.91 -7.55 -21.37
C LEU A 114 10.36 -8.99 -21.24
N LYS A 115 9.94 -9.85 -22.16
CA LYS A 115 10.41 -11.24 -22.22
C LYS A 115 11.91 -11.31 -22.54
N THR A 116 12.37 -10.53 -23.50
CA THR A 116 13.80 -10.41 -23.82
C THR A 116 14.61 -9.94 -22.62
N LEU A 117 14.03 -9.04 -21.80
CA LEU A 117 14.64 -8.59 -20.55
C LEU A 117 14.73 -9.74 -19.55
N ALA A 118 13.67 -10.51 -19.36
CA ALA A 118 13.66 -11.68 -18.47
C ALA A 118 14.70 -12.74 -18.87
N GLU A 119 14.90 -12.95 -20.17
CA GLU A 119 15.90 -13.90 -20.72
C GLU A 119 17.36 -13.49 -20.43
N GLN A 120 17.61 -12.27 -19.93
CA GLN A 120 18.96 -11.86 -19.48
C GLN A 120 19.39 -12.56 -18.19
N GLU A 121 18.46 -13.13 -17.43
CA GLU A 121 18.80 -14.00 -16.30
C GLU A 121 19.36 -15.31 -16.86
N THR A 122 20.68 -15.44 -16.80
CA THR A 122 21.38 -16.65 -17.22
C THR A 122 21.93 -17.37 -16.01
N GLY A 123 21.55 -18.61 -15.79
CA GLY A 123 22.08 -19.41 -14.69
C GLY A 123 21.23 -20.66 -14.47
N ASN A 124 21.82 -21.64 -13.78
CA ASN A 124 21.13 -22.88 -13.43
C ASN A 124 20.65 -22.75 -11.97
N ASN A 125 19.65 -21.88 -11.74
CA ASN A 125 19.13 -21.64 -10.42
C ASN A 125 18.34 -22.86 -9.90
N LYS A 126 18.58 -23.25 -8.65
CA LYS A 126 17.87 -24.38 -7.99
C LYS A 126 16.36 -24.14 -7.95
N TYR A 127 15.94 -22.91 -7.70
CA TYR A 127 14.58 -22.47 -7.62
C TYR A 127 14.30 -21.41 -8.68
N SER A 128 13.18 -21.56 -9.38
CA SER A 128 12.67 -20.55 -10.32
C SER A 128 11.98 -19.39 -9.58
N VAL A 129 11.66 -18.30 -10.28
CA VAL A 129 10.81 -17.22 -9.75
C VAL A 129 9.48 -17.77 -9.27
N LYS A 130 8.91 -18.73 -10.03
CA LYS A 130 7.64 -19.39 -9.68
C LYS A 130 7.68 -20.07 -8.31
N ASP A 131 8.81 -20.67 -7.92
CA ASP A 131 8.92 -21.37 -6.63
C ASP A 131 8.74 -20.43 -5.44
N TYR A 132 9.08 -19.15 -5.59
CA TYR A 132 8.93 -18.12 -4.55
C TYR A 132 7.59 -17.38 -4.61
N PHE A 133 7.02 -17.18 -5.81
CA PHE A 133 5.88 -16.27 -6.01
C PHE A 133 4.59 -16.93 -6.44
N ALA A 134 4.60 -18.21 -6.81
CA ALA A 134 3.37 -18.96 -6.97
C ALA A 134 2.59 -18.99 -5.65
N LYS A 135 1.29 -18.72 -5.70
CA LYS A 135 0.44 -18.89 -4.53
C LYS A 135 0.50 -20.35 -4.06
N PRO A 136 0.51 -20.63 -2.75
CA PRO A 136 0.44 -22.00 -2.24
C PRO A 136 -0.72 -22.78 -2.86
N ALA A 137 -0.55 -24.10 -3.04
CA ALA A 137 -1.63 -24.94 -3.57
C ALA A 137 -2.86 -24.90 -2.67
N SER A 138 -2.67 -24.85 -1.34
CA SER A 138 -3.74 -24.54 -0.38
C SER A 138 -3.26 -23.51 0.65
N SER A 139 -4.17 -22.65 1.13
CA SER A 139 -3.83 -21.56 2.05
C SER A 139 -5.04 -21.05 2.83
N SER A 140 -4.84 -20.08 3.72
CA SER A 140 -5.90 -19.34 4.43
C SER A 140 -6.85 -20.26 5.20
N PHE A 141 -6.30 -21.26 5.91
CA PHE A 141 -7.08 -22.18 6.71
C PHE A 141 -7.78 -21.47 7.87
N GLN A 142 -9.08 -21.75 8.06
CA GLN A 142 -9.90 -21.20 9.15
C GLN A 142 -10.86 -22.28 9.67
N LEU A 143 -11.22 -22.18 10.96
CA LEU A 143 -12.22 -23.04 11.60
C LEU A 143 -13.58 -22.33 11.64
N SER A 144 -14.68 -23.07 11.45
CA SER A 144 -15.99 -22.54 11.82
C SER A 144 -16.03 -22.29 13.34
N PRO A 145 -16.84 -21.32 13.82
CA PRO A 145 -16.91 -20.98 15.24
C PRO A 145 -17.14 -22.19 16.17
N ASP A 146 -17.89 -23.19 15.71
CA ASP A 146 -18.24 -24.42 16.44
C ASP A 146 -17.29 -25.61 16.14
N GLY A 147 -16.30 -25.45 15.25
CA GLY A 147 -15.37 -26.50 14.83
C GLY A 147 -15.97 -27.60 13.93
N THR A 148 -17.22 -27.46 13.50
CA THR A 148 -17.87 -28.43 12.60
C THR A 148 -17.21 -28.46 11.22
N TYR A 149 -16.72 -27.30 10.78
CA TYR A 149 -16.09 -27.14 9.48
C TYR A 149 -14.71 -26.47 9.58
N MET A 150 -13.88 -26.75 8.58
CA MET A 150 -12.66 -26.03 8.26
C MET A 150 -12.77 -25.51 6.84
N SER A 151 -12.51 -24.23 6.63
CA SER A 151 -12.41 -23.64 5.30
C SER A 151 -10.96 -23.38 4.91
N TYR A 152 -10.69 -23.37 3.62
CA TYR A 152 -9.38 -23.05 3.06
C TYR A 152 -9.52 -22.65 1.60
N ARG A 153 -8.49 -21.97 1.08
CA ARG A 153 -8.35 -21.74 -0.36
C ARG A 153 -7.58 -22.89 -0.97
N GLU A 154 -7.97 -23.27 -2.18
CA GLU A 154 -7.22 -24.23 -3.00
C GLU A 154 -7.15 -23.74 -4.44
N LYS A 155 -5.93 -23.77 -5.00
CA LYS A 155 -5.63 -23.30 -6.33
C LYS A 155 -5.91 -24.41 -7.37
N ASP A 156 -6.63 -24.06 -8.42
CA ASP A 156 -6.85 -24.95 -9.56
C ASP A 156 -5.73 -24.85 -10.63
N GLU A 157 -5.87 -25.62 -11.72
CA GLU A 157 -4.94 -25.64 -12.85
C GLU A 157 -4.88 -24.31 -13.62
N ASN A 158 -5.90 -23.46 -13.50
CA ASN A 158 -5.99 -22.14 -14.12
C ASN A 158 -5.51 -21.01 -13.16
N LEU A 159 -4.82 -21.36 -12.08
CA LEU A 159 -4.30 -20.45 -11.04
C LEU A 159 -5.38 -19.72 -10.24
N LYS A 160 -6.65 -20.19 -10.28
CA LYS A 160 -7.75 -19.62 -9.52
C LYS A 160 -7.81 -20.19 -8.11
N ASN A 161 -7.94 -19.32 -7.09
CA ASN A 161 -7.99 -19.70 -5.68
C ASN A 161 -9.42 -19.76 -5.17
N HIS A 162 -10.07 -20.89 -5.36
CA HIS A 162 -11.42 -21.15 -4.87
C HIS A 162 -11.43 -21.35 -3.36
N VAL A 163 -12.58 -21.11 -2.72
CA VAL A 163 -12.77 -21.43 -1.29
C VAL A 163 -13.53 -22.74 -1.16
N TYR A 164 -12.95 -23.62 -0.35
CA TYR A 164 -13.51 -24.93 0.00
C TYR A 164 -13.88 -24.97 1.48
N VAL A 165 -14.91 -25.74 1.79
CA VAL A 165 -15.32 -26.07 3.16
C VAL A 165 -15.26 -27.59 3.32
N LYS A 166 -14.56 -28.03 4.36
CA LYS A 166 -14.42 -29.43 4.76
C LYS A 166 -15.14 -29.66 6.08
N ASN A 167 -16.06 -30.63 6.10
CA ASN A 167 -16.62 -31.10 7.38
C ASN A 167 -15.57 -31.90 8.15
N THR A 168 -15.24 -31.49 9.39
CA THR A 168 -14.14 -32.04 10.17
C THR A 168 -14.37 -33.49 10.64
N LYS A 169 -15.63 -33.93 10.71
CA LYS A 169 -16.02 -35.30 11.15
C LYS A 169 -16.13 -36.27 9.98
N THR A 170 -16.81 -35.85 8.92
CA THR A 170 -17.11 -36.73 7.75
C THR A 170 -16.02 -36.65 6.68
N ASN A 171 -15.13 -35.66 6.73
CA ASN A 171 -14.14 -35.34 5.72
C ASN A 171 -14.72 -34.98 4.32
N VAL A 172 -16.02 -34.72 4.24
CA VAL A 172 -16.65 -34.27 2.98
C VAL A 172 -16.17 -32.86 2.70
N VAL A 173 -15.67 -32.64 1.48
CA VAL A 173 -15.17 -31.35 0.99
C VAL A 173 -16.09 -30.82 -0.09
N LYS A 174 -16.38 -29.53 -0.04
CA LYS A 174 -17.18 -28.83 -1.05
C LYS A 174 -16.56 -27.50 -1.40
N ARG A 175 -16.49 -27.17 -2.71
CA ARG A 175 -16.17 -25.83 -3.17
C ARG A 175 -17.41 -24.95 -2.97
N VAL A 176 -17.28 -23.87 -2.22
CA VAL A 176 -18.39 -22.98 -1.86
C VAL A 176 -18.28 -21.59 -2.51
N ILE A 177 -17.04 -21.13 -2.80
CA ILE A 177 -16.84 -19.90 -3.57
C ILE A 177 -15.92 -20.22 -4.74
N THR A 178 -16.34 -19.82 -5.93
CA THR A 178 -15.57 -19.96 -7.16
C THR A 178 -14.96 -18.61 -7.52
N GLU A 179 -13.62 -18.51 -7.55
CA GLU A 179 -12.91 -17.34 -8.05
C GLU A 179 -13.04 -17.31 -9.58
N GLY A 180 -13.50 -16.17 -10.12
CA GLY A 180 -13.64 -15.92 -11.54
C GLY A 180 -12.46 -15.15 -12.13
N GLU A 181 -12.78 -14.11 -12.91
CA GLU A 181 -11.77 -13.17 -13.43
C GLU A 181 -11.25 -12.24 -12.34
N GLU A 182 -12.15 -11.82 -11.43
CA GLU A 182 -11.81 -10.99 -10.29
C GLU A 182 -11.38 -11.85 -9.10
N LEU A 183 -10.40 -11.34 -8.35
CA LEU A 183 -9.80 -12.05 -7.23
C LEU A 183 -10.69 -11.98 -5.98
N ILE A 184 -10.78 -13.08 -5.24
CA ILE A 184 -11.27 -13.08 -3.88
C ILE A 184 -10.20 -12.45 -2.99
N ARG A 185 -10.39 -11.19 -2.55
CA ARG A 185 -9.41 -10.46 -1.73
C ARG A 185 -9.29 -11.02 -0.33
N GLY A 186 -10.43 -11.39 0.27
CA GLY A 186 -10.50 -11.99 1.59
C GLY A 186 -11.76 -12.80 1.77
N TYR A 187 -11.77 -13.72 2.73
CA TYR A 187 -12.97 -14.40 3.17
C TYR A 187 -12.88 -14.73 4.67
N GLY A 188 -14.01 -15.03 5.30
CA GLY A 188 -14.07 -15.44 6.69
C GLY A 188 -15.44 -15.97 7.08
N TRP A 189 -15.54 -16.53 8.29
CA TRP A 189 -16.79 -17.03 8.85
C TRP A 189 -17.62 -15.89 9.43
N ALA A 190 -18.84 -15.71 8.94
CA ALA A 190 -19.84 -14.81 9.54
C ALA A 190 -20.52 -15.49 10.74
N ASN A 191 -20.78 -16.77 10.64
CA ASN A 191 -21.28 -17.64 11.70
C ASN A 191 -20.92 -19.11 11.38
N GLU A 192 -21.42 -20.08 12.14
CA GLU A 192 -21.12 -21.51 11.94
C GLU A 192 -21.58 -22.11 10.61
N ASN A 193 -22.48 -21.44 9.87
CA ASN A 193 -23.07 -21.94 8.63
C ASN A 193 -22.89 -21.02 7.42
N ARG A 194 -22.27 -19.86 7.58
CA ARG A 194 -22.20 -18.85 6.51
C ARG A 194 -20.84 -18.18 6.46
N LEU A 195 -20.29 -18.06 5.26
CA LEU A 195 -19.06 -17.32 4.97
C LEU A 195 -19.40 -15.97 4.31
N ILE A 196 -18.55 -15.00 4.55
CA ILE A 196 -18.47 -13.74 3.81
C ILE A 196 -17.16 -13.69 3.04
N TYR A 197 -17.16 -12.98 1.93
CA TYR A 197 -15.94 -12.71 1.17
C TYR A 197 -16.03 -11.35 0.47
N VAL A 198 -14.87 -10.80 0.14
CA VAL A 198 -14.75 -9.49 -0.50
C VAL A 198 -14.01 -9.61 -1.83
N MET A 199 -14.45 -8.82 -2.80
CA MET A 199 -13.85 -8.72 -4.13
C MET A 199 -13.82 -7.25 -4.54
N ASP A 200 -12.90 -6.92 -5.42
CA ASP A 200 -12.84 -5.64 -6.15
C ASP A 200 -12.70 -5.92 -7.64
N LYS A 201 -12.77 -4.89 -8.46
CA LYS A 201 -12.70 -5.01 -9.92
C LYS A 201 -11.34 -4.51 -10.42
N GLY A 202 -10.55 -5.43 -11.00
CA GLY A 202 -9.27 -5.08 -11.63
C GLY A 202 -8.26 -4.40 -10.70
N GLY A 203 -8.40 -4.55 -9.36
CA GLY A 203 -7.48 -3.94 -8.39
C GLY A 203 -7.81 -2.49 -7.98
N ASN A 204 -9.01 -2.00 -8.28
CA ASN A 204 -9.44 -0.61 -7.98
C ASN A 204 -9.70 -0.33 -6.49
N GLU A 205 -9.66 -1.35 -5.64
CA GLU A 205 -9.92 -1.29 -4.19
C GLU A 205 -11.35 -0.87 -3.76
N ASP A 206 -12.31 -0.79 -4.68
CA ASP A 206 -13.72 -0.67 -4.34
C ASP A 206 -14.24 -2.06 -3.93
N TYR A 207 -14.04 -2.37 -2.65
CA TYR A 207 -14.35 -3.70 -2.12
C TYR A 207 -15.83 -3.87 -1.90
N HIS A 208 -16.44 -4.85 -2.58
CA HIS A 208 -17.80 -5.30 -2.36
C HIS A 208 -17.83 -6.56 -1.51
N MET A 209 -18.84 -6.67 -0.64
CA MET A 209 -19.04 -7.81 0.24
C MET A 209 -20.08 -8.78 -0.31
N PHE A 210 -19.77 -10.06 -0.23
CA PHE A 210 -20.61 -11.19 -0.63
C PHE A 210 -20.74 -12.17 0.52
N ALA A 211 -21.80 -13.01 0.48
CA ALA A 211 -21.97 -14.10 1.43
C ALA A 211 -22.47 -15.37 0.74
N VAL A 212 -22.15 -16.52 1.35
CA VAL A 212 -22.54 -17.85 0.87
C VAL A 212 -22.67 -18.84 2.02
N ASP A 213 -23.59 -19.77 1.95
CA ASP A 213 -23.73 -20.84 2.95
C ASP A 213 -22.68 -21.94 2.75
N VAL A 214 -22.38 -22.70 3.81
CA VAL A 214 -21.37 -23.78 3.81
C VAL A 214 -21.64 -24.88 2.78
N ASP A 215 -22.86 -24.96 2.27
CA ASP A 215 -23.21 -25.88 1.20
C ASP A 215 -23.13 -25.25 -0.21
N GLY A 216 -22.67 -24.01 -0.32
CA GLY A 216 -22.55 -23.25 -1.56
C GLY A 216 -23.87 -22.65 -2.04
N SER A 217 -24.96 -22.80 -1.29
CA SER A 217 -26.26 -22.17 -1.60
C SER A 217 -26.32 -20.73 -1.08
N ASN A 218 -27.41 -20.02 -1.43
CA ASN A 218 -27.72 -18.68 -0.95
C ASN A 218 -26.57 -17.66 -1.12
N GLN A 219 -25.80 -17.80 -2.23
CA GLN A 219 -24.79 -16.83 -2.59
C GLN A 219 -25.44 -15.49 -2.93
N LYS A 220 -24.94 -14.41 -2.33
CA LYS A 220 -25.49 -13.07 -2.49
C LYS A 220 -24.43 -12.00 -2.36
N GLU A 221 -24.48 -11.00 -3.23
CA GLU A 221 -23.80 -9.73 -3.02
C GLU A 221 -24.59 -8.92 -1.99
N LEU A 222 -23.92 -8.56 -0.89
CA LEU A 222 -24.54 -7.85 0.22
C LEU A 222 -24.43 -6.33 0.08
N THR A 223 -23.42 -5.83 -0.66
CA THR A 223 -23.16 -4.42 -0.87
C THR A 223 -23.07 -4.04 -2.34
N PRO A 224 -24.18 -4.15 -3.12
CA PRO A 224 -24.19 -3.92 -4.57
C PRO A 224 -24.23 -2.42 -4.91
N TYR A 225 -23.19 -1.68 -4.47
CA TYR A 225 -23.10 -0.23 -4.66
C TYR A 225 -21.83 0.12 -5.42
N GLU A 226 -21.98 0.59 -6.67
CA GLU A 226 -20.87 0.94 -7.53
C GLU A 226 -20.05 2.11 -6.94
N GLY A 227 -18.72 2.02 -7.02
CA GLY A 227 -17.79 3.03 -6.48
C GLY A 227 -17.76 3.13 -4.95
N VAL A 228 -18.30 2.12 -4.25
CA VAL A 228 -18.35 2.08 -2.79
C VAL A 228 -17.37 1.06 -2.26
N LYS A 229 -16.59 1.46 -1.28
CA LYS A 229 -15.69 0.60 -0.52
C LYS A 229 -16.33 0.17 0.78
N VAL A 230 -16.33 -1.15 1.05
CA VAL A 230 -16.78 -1.71 2.32
C VAL A 230 -15.60 -2.10 3.21
N GLU A 231 -15.74 -1.87 4.51
CA GLU A 231 -14.81 -2.34 5.55
C GLU A 231 -15.61 -3.01 6.68
N ILE A 232 -15.06 -4.08 7.26
CA ILE A 232 -15.68 -4.79 8.39
C ILE A 232 -15.22 -4.11 9.68
N LEU A 233 -16.17 -3.65 10.51
CA LEU A 233 -15.88 -3.02 11.80
C LEU A 233 -16.00 -4.00 12.97
N ALA A 234 -17.06 -4.82 13.01
CA ALA A 234 -17.26 -5.77 14.09
C ALA A 234 -18.02 -7.02 13.65
N MET A 235 -17.52 -8.17 14.12
CA MET A 235 -18.22 -9.46 14.03
C MET A 235 -19.04 -9.65 15.32
N LEU A 236 -20.36 -9.74 15.18
CA LEU A 236 -21.27 -9.87 16.31
C LEU A 236 -21.46 -11.33 16.68
N LYS A 237 -20.58 -11.88 17.53
CA LYS A 237 -20.57 -13.31 17.90
C LYS A 237 -21.88 -13.83 18.50
N ASP A 238 -22.65 -12.97 19.17
CA ASP A 238 -23.95 -13.32 19.78
C ASP A 238 -25.14 -13.04 18.84
N ASP A 239 -24.97 -12.22 17.81
CA ASP A 239 -25.95 -11.95 16.77
C ASP A 239 -25.56 -12.68 15.48
N LYS A 240 -26.14 -13.87 15.27
CA LYS A 240 -25.77 -14.77 14.17
C LYS A 240 -26.24 -14.30 12.78
N ASP A 241 -27.07 -13.25 12.73
CA ASP A 241 -27.69 -12.75 11.49
C ASP A 241 -27.10 -11.40 11.05
N HIS A 242 -26.30 -10.72 11.89
CA HIS A 242 -25.78 -9.40 11.59
C HIS A 242 -24.29 -9.26 11.86
N MET A 243 -23.71 -8.23 11.24
CA MET A 243 -22.37 -7.71 11.52
C MET A 243 -22.36 -6.19 11.36
N VAL A 244 -21.31 -5.53 11.81
CA VAL A 244 -21.13 -4.09 11.60
C VAL A 244 -20.05 -3.86 10.55
N ILE A 245 -20.40 -3.05 9.56
CA ILE A 245 -19.53 -2.63 8.46
C ILE A 245 -19.47 -1.12 8.37
N SER A 246 -18.49 -0.58 7.68
CA SER A 246 -18.53 0.82 7.21
C SER A 246 -18.49 0.89 5.70
N MET A 247 -19.07 1.94 5.15
CA MET A 247 -19.08 2.22 3.70
C MET A 247 -19.04 3.72 3.43
N ASN A 248 -18.35 4.10 2.37
CA ASN A 248 -18.36 5.48 1.84
C ASN A 248 -19.53 5.75 0.85
N LYS A 249 -20.68 5.09 1.09
CA LYS A 249 -21.86 5.10 0.22
C LYS A 249 -22.52 6.47 0.09
N ASN A 250 -22.62 7.22 1.19
CA ASN A 250 -23.29 8.52 1.21
C ASN A 250 -22.36 9.64 0.73
N ASN A 251 -21.07 9.52 0.99
CA ASN A 251 -20.04 10.44 0.53
C ASN A 251 -18.71 9.70 0.32
N PRO A 252 -18.07 9.81 -0.85
CA PRO A 252 -16.86 9.06 -1.16
C PRO A 252 -15.65 9.41 -0.29
N GLN A 253 -15.69 10.51 0.48
CA GLN A 253 -14.59 10.94 1.35
C GLN A 253 -14.64 10.33 2.75
N VAL A 254 -15.80 9.89 3.22
CA VAL A 254 -16.01 9.44 4.60
C VAL A 254 -16.82 8.15 4.65
N PHE A 255 -16.65 7.40 5.72
CA PHE A 255 -17.32 6.13 5.93
C PHE A 255 -18.38 6.25 7.01
N ASP A 256 -19.57 5.74 6.74
CA ASP A 256 -20.64 5.58 7.70
C ASP A 256 -20.73 4.14 8.20
N PRO A 257 -21.01 3.89 9.49
CA PRO A 257 -21.20 2.55 10.02
C PRO A 257 -22.64 2.06 9.80
N TYR A 258 -22.76 0.81 9.41
CA TYR A 258 -24.04 0.12 9.21
C TYR A 258 -24.03 -1.24 9.90
N LYS A 259 -25.17 -1.59 10.52
CA LYS A 259 -25.49 -2.98 10.85
C LYS A 259 -26.09 -3.63 9.62
N ILE A 260 -25.46 -4.69 9.11
CA ILE A 260 -25.89 -5.40 7.90
C ILE A 260 -26.40 -6.78 8.24
N ASN A 261 -27.55 -7.16 7.69
CA ASN A 261 -28.04 -8.53 7.76
C ASN A 261 -27.27 -9.38 6.74
N ILE A 262 -26.54 -10.39 7.20
CA ILE A 262 -25.68 -11.23 6.36
C ILE A 262 -26.41 -12.18 5.42
N LYS A 263 -27.74 -12.33 5.54
CA LYS A 263 -28.60 -13.13 4.66
C LYS A 263 -29.27 -12.28 3.59
N THR A 264 -29.81 -11.13 4.01
CA THR A 264 -30.64 -10.29 3.13
C THR A 264 -29.89 -9.12 2.53
N GLY A 265 -28.78 -8.65 3.14
CA GLY A 265 -28.09 -7.41 2.80
C GLY A 265 -28.82 -6.16 3.27
N GLU A 266 -29.87 -6.32 4.10
CA GLU A 266 -30.59 -5.18 4.69
C GLU A 266 -29.66 -4.40 5.60
N LEU A 267 -29.70 -3.06 5.47
CA LEU A 267 -28.82 -2.13 6.17
C LEU A 267 -29.60 -1.30 7.18
N GLU A 268 -29.06 -1.21 8.38
CA GLU A 268 -29.42 -0.20 9.37
C GLU A 268 -28.24 0.75 9.55
N GLN A 269 -28.40 2.04 9.23
CA GLN A 269 -27.35 3.04 9.45
C GLN A 269 -27.25 3.38 10.94
N LEU A 270 -26.08 3.15 11.53
CA LEU A 270 -25.87 3.35 12.97
C LEU A 270 -25.44 4.78 13.31
N TYR A 271 -24.79 5.45 12.41
CA TYR A 271 -24.37 6.84 12.54
C TYR A 271 -24.21 7.49 11.16
N GLU A 272 -24.34 8.83 11.08
CA GLU A 272 -24.10 9.59 9.85
C GLU A 272 -22.89 10.52 10.02
N ASN A 273 -21.84 10.29 9.21
CA ASN A 273 -20.61 11.08 9.21
C ASN A 273 -20.72 12.24 8.21
N LYS A 274 -21.39 13.32 8.59
CA LYS A 274 -21.75 14.44 7.69
C LYS A 274 -20.91 15.71 7.86
N ASP A 275 -20.11 15.78 8.93
CA ASP A 275 -19.21 16.93 9.16
C ASP A 275 -17.88 16.69 8.43
N LEU A 276 -17.80 17.15 7.17
CA LEU A 276 -16.61 16.94 6.33
C LEU A 276 -15.43 17.84 6.72
N GLU A 277 -15.66 18.90 7.49
CA GLU A 277 -14.57 19.72 8.04
C GLU A 277 -13.89 19.01 9.22
N ASN A 278 -14.64 18.20 9.96
CA ASN A 278 -14.15 17.43 11.09
C ASN A 278 -14.71 16.00 11.03
N PRO A 279 -14.28 15.19 10.05
CA PRO A 279 -14.87 13.88 9.80
C PRO A 279 -14.52 12.87 10.89
N ILE A 280 -15.40 11.90 11.07
CA ILE A 280 -15.14 10.73 11.90
C ILE A 280 -14.28 9.76 11.08
N MET A 281 -13.19 9.32 11.70
CA MET A 281 -12.17 8.48 11.05
C MET A 281 -12.15 7.04 11.57
N GLY A 282 -12.88 6.76 12.67
CA GLY A 282 -12.98 5.43 13.24
C GLY A 282 -14.11 5.35 14.27
N TYR A 283 -14.63 4.16 14.46
CA TYR A 283 -15.76 3.86 15.33
C TYR A 283 -15.41 2.73 16.29
N GLU A 284 -15.87 2.84 17.54
CA GLU A 284 -15.68 1.84 18.59
C GLU A 284 -17.02 1.21 18.94
N PHE A 285 -17.16 -0.09 18.69
CA PHE A 285 -18.35 -0.87 19.00
C PHE A 285 -18.10 -1.84 20.16
N ASP A 286 -19.11 -2.04 20.99
CA ASP A 286 -19.07 -3.13 21.97
C ASP A 286 -19.40 -4.49 21.31
N LYS A 287 -19.29 -5.57 22.11
CA LYS A 287 -19.56 -6.94 21.65
C LYS A 287 -20.99 -7.18 21.13
N ASP A 288 -21.93 -6.31 21.47
CA ASP A 288 -23.34 -6.39 21.08
C ASP A 288 -23.65 -5.50 19.87
N GLY A 289 -22.65 -4.75 19.35
CA GLY A 289 -22.77 -3.89 18.19
C GLY A 289 -23.32 -2.49 18.50
N ASN A 290 -23.28 -2.08 19.76
CA ASN A 290 -23.63 -0.71 20.13
C ASN A 290 -22.43 0.21 19.92
N LEU A 291 -22.64 1.35 19.30
CA LEU A 291 -21.61 2.37 19.13
C LEU A 291 -21.28 3.01 20.49
N ARG A 292 -20.06 2.78 20.96
CA ARG A 292 -19.56 3.26 22.25
C ARG A 292 -18.69 4.50 22.13
N GLY A 293 -18.07 4.71 20.99
CA GLY A 293 -17.20 5.86 20.77
C GLY A 293 -16.82 6.02 19.31
N PHE A 294 -16.14 7.13 19.03
CA PHE A 294 -15.57 7.38 17.70
C PHE A 294 -14.39 8.34 17.79
N MET A 295 -13.51 8.23 16.80
CA MET A 295 -12.42 9.18 16.58
C MET A 295 -12.77 10.16 15.48
N ARG A 296 -12.61 11.45 15.75
CA ARG A 296 -12.86 12.56 14.83
C ARG A 296 -11.55 13.28 14.53
N LEU A 297 -11.30 13.56 13.26
CA LEU A 297 -10.23 14.45 12.86
C LEU A 297 -10.68 15.90 13.02
N LYS A 298 -9.97 16.68 13.83
CA LYS A 298 -10.27 18.08 14.12
C LYS A 298 -9.17 18.98 13.56
N ASP A 299 -9.58 20.03 12.82
CA ASP A 299 -8.64 21.00 12.21
C ASP A 299 -7.53 20.29 11.40
N GLY A 300 -7.87 19.21 10.70
CA GLY A 300 -7.01 18.43 9.82
C GLY A 300 -5.86 17.65 10.47
N VAL A 301 -5.45 17.98 11.71
CA VAL A 301 -4.24 17.45 12.36
C VAL A 301 -4.39 17.05 13.83
N ASN A 302 -5.56 17.22 14.42
CA ASN A 302 -5.83 16.78 15.78
C ASN A 302 -6.83 15.63 15.75
N THR A 303 -6.62 14.62 16.56
CA THR A 303 -7.56 13.52 16.74
C THR A 303 -8.32 13.72 18.04
N GLN A 304 -9.63 13.71 17.98
CA GLN A 304 -10.52 13.80 19.13
C GLN A 304 -11.22 12.47 19.32
N PHE A 305 -11.03 11.84 20.47
CA PHE A 305 -11.74 10.63 20.85
C PHE A 305 -12.96 10.98 21.67
N TYR A 306 -14.13 10.53 21.24
CA TYR A 306 -15.43 10.68 21.91
C TYR A 306 -15.89 9.33 22.44
N TYR A 307 -16.48 9.33 23.63
CA TYR A 307 -16.99 8.13 24.29
C TYR A 307 -18.38 8.39 24.89
N ALA A 308 -19.28 7.42 24.79
CA ALA A 308 -20.61 7.45 25.35
C ALA A 308 -20.61 6.78 26.74
N VAL A 309 -20.68 7.56 27.81
CA VAL A 309 -20.90 7.03 29.16
C VAL A 309 -22.32 6.48 29.25
N GLU A 310 -23.29 7.22 28.75
CA GLU A 310 -24.66 6.75 28.54
C GLU A 310 -24.91 6.58 27.03
N PRO A 311 -25.75 5.63 26.62
CA PRO A 311 -26.01 5.39 25.20
C PRO A 311 -26.40 6.65 24.43
N GLY A 312 -25.67 7.01 23.40
CA GLY A 312 -25.92 8.16 22.54
C GLY A 312 -25.40 9.51 23.06
N ASP A 313 -24.96 9.61 24.32
CA ASP A 313 -24.32 10.82 24.88
C ASP A 313 -22.81 10.78 24.73
N TYR A 314 -22.32 11.17 23.55
CA TYR A 314 -20.89 11.16 23.21
C TYR A 314 -20.17 12.40 23.74
N GLN A 315 -19.29 12.22 24.70
CA GLN A 315 -18.50 13.28 25.31
C GLN A 315 -17.05 13.20 24.87
N LEU A 316 -16.42 14.36 24.67
CA LEU A 316 -14.99 14.42 24.36
C LEU A 316 -14.15 13.86 25.52
N MET A 317 -13.42 12.81 25.24
CA MET A 317 -12.54 12.13 26.17
C MET A 317 -11.14 12.71 26.14
N GLN A 318 -10.57 12.75 24.95
CA GLN A 318 -9.16 13.03 24.70
C GLN A 318 -9.00 13.80 23.39
N THR A 319 -8.06 14.75 23.37
CA THR A 319 -7.55 15.35 22.14
C THR A 319 -6.07 15.06 22.04
N THR A 320 -5.64 14.51 20.91
CA THR A 320 -4.24 14.14 20.63
C THR A 320 -3.80 14.81 19.34
N LYS A 321 -2.51 14.86 19.11
CA LYS A 321 -1.99 15.07 17.76
C LYS A 321 -2.13 13.77 16.97
N TRP A 322 -2.25 13.87 15.64
CA TRP A 322 -2.44 12.69 14.78
C TRP A 322 -1.31 11.63 14.91
N TYR A 323 -0.12 12.03 15.36
CA TYR A 323 1.03 11.13 15.60
C TYR A 323 1.11 10.59 17.02
N GLU A 324 0.18 10.96 17.88
CA GLU A 324 0.00 10.40 19.22
C GLU A 324 -1.10 9.35 19.18
N SER A 325 -0.95 8.28 19.93
CA SER A 325 -1.89 7.19 19.96
C SER A 325 -2.72 7.18 21.24
N PHE A 326 -4.01 7.01 21.07
CA PHE A 326 -4.96 6.62 22.10
C PHE A 326 -6.04 5.78 21.44
N GLY A 327 -6.09 4.47 21.74
CA GLY A 327 -7.03 3.54 21.12
C GLY A 327 -7.47 2.44 22.08
N ILE A 328 -8.71 2.00 21.95
CA ILE A 328 -9.25 0.88 22.71
C ILE A 328 -8.84 -0.43 22.03
N ILE A 329 -8.18 -1.31 22.77
CA ILE A 329 -7.89 -2.68 22.32
C ILE A 329 -9.14 -3.55 22.51
N SER A 330 -9.79 -3.43 23.68
CA SER A 330 -11.04 -4.11 24.04
C SER A 330 -11.64 -3.47 25.28
N PHE A 331 -12.95 -3.47 25.38
CA PHE A 331 -13.61 -3.26 26.68
C PHE A 331 -13.28 -4.43 27.62
N ASP A 332 -13.12 -4.15 28.91
CA ASP A 332 -12.88 -5.19 29.92
C ASP A 332 -14.22 -5.74 30.43
N TYR A 333 -14.77 -6.70 29.70
CA TYR A 333 -16.04 -7.35 30.06
C TYR A 333 -15.96 -8.26 31.29
N ALA A 334 -14.77 -8.47 31.86
CA ALA A 334 -14.60 -9.16 33.15
C ALA A 334 -14.69 -8.21 34.34
N SER A 335 -14.62 -6.90 34.11
CA SER A 335 -14.74 -5.86 35.14
C SER A 335 -16.20 -5.64 35.56
N ASP A 336 -16.43 -5.31 36.84
CA ASP A 336 -17.73 -4.85 37.34
C ASP A 336 -18.07 -3.44 36.83
N ASN A 337 -17.08 -2.66 36.37
CA ASN A 337 -17.27 -1.34 35.80
C ASN A 337 -17.35 -1.45 34.25
N PRO A 338 -18.51 -1.15 33.62
CA PRO A 338 -18.70 -1.28 32.18
C PRO A 338 -17.91 -0.27 31.35
N HIS A 339 -17.19 0.66 31.98
CA HIS A 339 -16.37 1.67 31.34
C HIS A 339 -14.88 1.33 31.38
N ASP A 340 -14.50 0.22 32.01
CA ASP A 340 -13.12 -0.25 31.98
C ASP A 340 -12.77 -0.80 30.62
N ALA A 341 -11.56 -0.46 30.15
CA ALA A 341 -11.04 -0.92 28.86
C ALA A 341 -9.52 -1.16 28.93
N TYR A 342 -9.05 -2.03 28.04
CA TYR A 342 -7.63 -2.12 27.69
C TYR A 342 -7.33 -1.10 26.60
N VAL A 343 -6.41 -0.20 26.86
CA VAL A 343 -6.07 0.94 25.99
C VAL A 343 -4.61 0.90 25.61
N ILE A 344 -4.29 1.15 24.35
CA ILE A 344 -2.93 1.41 23.87
C ILE A 344 -2.74 2.92 23.71
N SER A 345 -1.66 3.47 24.31
CA SER A 345 -1.42 4.90 24.25
C SER A 345 0.07 5.26 24.42
N ASN A 346 0.52 6.33 23.74
CA ASN A 346 1.82 6.96 23.93
C ASN A 346 1.74 8.40 24.46
N LEU A 347 0.60 8.81 25.03
CA LEU A 347 0.41 10.17 25.51
C LEU A 347 1.39 10.54 26.63
N GLU A 348 1.62 9.61 27.58
CA GLU A 348 2.49 9.77 28.73
C GLU A 348 3.96 9.34 28.47
N SER A 349 4.27 8.88 27.25
CA SER A 349 5.59 8.32 26.91
C SER A 349 5.90 8.47 25.43
N ASP A 350 7.16 8.26 25.06
CA ASP A 350 7.55 8.15 23.65
C ASP A 350 6.99 6.87 23.01
N LYS A 351 7.19 5.73 23.69
CA LYS A 351 6.71 4.43 23.20
C LYS A 351 5.26 4.20 23.62
N ALA A 352 4.46 3.58 22.74
CA ALA A 352 3.12 3.15 23.08
C ALA A 352 3.17 2.06 24.16
N LYS A 353 2.29 2.19 25.15
CA LYS A 353 2.13 1.28 26.29
C LYS A 353 0.70 0.75 26.33
N ILE A 354 0.46 -0.31 27.07
CA ILE A 354 -0.88 -0.85 27.31
C ILE A 354 -1.29 -0.59 28.75
N TYR A 355 -2.49 -0.05 28.89
CA TYR A 355 -3.08 0.34 30.17
C TYR A 355 -4.43 -0.33 30.37
N LYS A 356 -4.80 -0.59 31.62
CA LYS A 356 -6.20 -0.66 32.04
C LYS A 356 -6.66 0.77 32.30
N TYR A 357 -7.82 1.18 31.78
CA TYR A 357 -8.27 2.56 31.74
C TYR A 357 -9.76 2.65 32.06
N ASP A 358 -10.18 3.58 32.92
CA ASP A 358 -11.57 3.92 33.18
C ASP A 358 -11.98 5.05 32.20
N LEU A 359 -12.76 4.69 31.18
CA LEU A 359 -13.19 5.63 30.12
C LEU A 359 -14.16 6.70 30.65
N ALA A 360 -15.01 6.42 31.64
CA ALA A 360 -15.91 7.38 32.20
C ALA A 360 -15.22 8.43 33.08
N LYS A 361 -14.20 7.99 33.86
CA LYS A 361 -13.40 8.90 34.70
C LYS A 361 -12.23 9.54 33.96
N LYS A 362 -11.86 9.03 32.80
CA LYS A 362 -10.71 9.45 32.01
C LYS A 362 -9.38 9.25 32.74
N GLU A 363 -9.23 8.10 33.42
CA GLU A 363 -8.10 7.80 34.29
C GLU A 363 -7.45 6.47 33.97
N ILE A 364 -6.12 6.44 34.00
CA ILE A 364 -5.33 5.21 33.99
C ILE A 364 -5.54 4.48 35.32
N ILE A 365 -6.03 3.25 35.28
CA ILE A 365 -6.15 2.38 36.45
C ILE A 365 -4.81 1.72 36.73
N GLU A 366 -4.15 1.18 35.70
CA GLU A 366 -2.91 0.42 35.82
C GLU A 366 -2.14 0.41 34.50
N GLU A 367 -0.81 0.53 34.55
CA GLU A 367 0.09 0.24 33.42
C GLU A 367 0.32 -1.27 33.37
N LEU A 368 -0.08 -1.91 32.28
CA LEU A 368 -0.05 -3.36 32.11
C LEU A 368 1.19 -3.86 31.36
N PHE A 369 1.63 -3.06 30.37
CA PHE A 369 2.78 -3.42 29.55
C PHE A 369 3.48 -2.19 28.97
N SER A 370 4.80 -2.20 29.03
CA SER A 370 5.68 -1.23 28.39
C SER A 370 6.96 -1.87 27.86
N ASN A 371 7.59 -1.23 26.89
CA ASN A 371 8.90 -1.59 26.37
C ASN A 371 9.73 -0.30 26.13
N ASP A 372 11.01 -0.33 26.47
CA ASP A 372 11.87 0.87 26.37
C ASP A 372 12.32 1.20 24.94
N GLN A 373 12.32 0.19 24.05
CA GLN A 373 12.83 0.33 22.68
C GLN A 373 11.74 0.35 21.61
N TYR A 374 10.61 -0.33 21.85
CA TYR A 374 9.57 -0.58 20.86
C TYR A 374 8.19 -0.23 21.40
N ASP A 375 7.30 0.16 20.50
CA ASP A 375 5.90 0.32 20.82
C ASP A 375 5.26 -1.02 21.20
N ALA A 376 4.34 -1.00 22.16
CA ALA A 376 3.44 -2.12 22.37
C ALA A 376 2.63 -2.39 21.10
N GLY A 377 2.44 -3.66 20.74
CA GLY A 377 1.72 -4.04 19.51
C GLY A 377 0.24 -4.36 19.76
N GLY A 378 -0.10 -4.83 20.98
CA GLY A 378 -1.48 -5.18 21.32
C GLY A 378 -1.57 -6.24 22.42
N ALA A 379 -2.80 -6.64 22.71
CA ALA A 379 -3.14 -7.67 23.69
C ALA A 379 -4.11 -8.69 23.10
N SER A 380 -4.06 -9.93 23.59
CA SER A 380 -5.02 -10.98 23.28
C SER A 380 -5.86 -11.33 24.50
N ILE A 381 -7.17 -11.45 24.29
CA ILE A 381 -8.15 -11.65 25.35
C ILE A 381 -9.05 -12.83 24.95
N SER A 382 -9.28 -13.75 25.89
CA SER A 382 -10.13 -14.92 25.67
C SER A 382 -11.56 -14.66 26.13
N ARG A 383 -12.48 -14.54 25.19
CA ARG A 383 -13.91 -14.45 25.46
C ARG A 383 -14.42 -15.72 26.17
N HIS A 384 -13.98 -16.89 25.74
CA HIS A 384 -14.40 -18.18 26.31
C HIS A 384 -14.04 -18.31 27.80
N ARG A 385 -12.87 -17.81 28.19
CA ARG A 385 -12.40 -17.84 29.57
C ARG A 385 -12.71 -16.55 30.32
N ASN A 386 -13.95 -16.08 30.21
CA ASN A 386 -14.46 -14.87 30.90
C ASN A 386 -13.58 -13.63 30.65
N TRP A 387 -13.22 -13.40 29.39
CA TRP A 387 -12.42 -12.24 28.94
C TRP A 387 -11.05 -12.16 29.63
N GLU A 388 -10.45 -13.31 29.92
CA GLU A 388 -9.11 -13.40 30.51
C GLU A 388 -8.06 -12.84 29.55
N LEU A 389 -7.19 -11.95 30.03
CA LEU A 389 -6.06 -11.38 29.29
C LEU A 389 -4.97 -12.44 29.11
N ASP A 390 -4.72 -12.90 27.90
CA ASP A 390 -3.80 -13.99 27.59
C ASP A 390 -2.35 -13.54 27.46
N TYR A 391 -2.09 -12.51 26.64
CA TYR A 391 -0.74 -12.04 26.37
C TYR A 391 -0.72 -10.62 25.84
N PHE A 392 0.45 -9.98 25.93
CA PHE A 392 0.84 -8.80 25.16
C PHE A 392 1.78 -9.19 24.03
N SER A 393 1.83 -8.36 22.98
CA SER A 393 2.79 -8.52 21.89
C SER A 393 3.48 -7.19 21.54
N TYR A 394 4.66 -7.30 20.95
CA TYR A 394 5.35 -6.17 20.31
C TYR A 394 6.23 -6.66 19.16
N ASN A 395 6.51 -5.77 18.21
CA ASN A 395 7.39 -6.05 17.09
C ASN A 395 8.75 -5.39 17.35
N GLY A 396 9.70 -6.18 17.87
CA GLY A 396 11.09 -5.77 18.10
C GLY A 396 11.97 -6.09 16.90
N GLU A 397 13.17 -6.62 17.15
CA GLU A 397 13.99 -7.26 16.11
C GLU A 397 13.25 -8.45 15.49
N LYS A 398 12.53 -9.20 16.35
CA LYS A 398 11.58 -10.25 15.98
C LYS A 398 10.29 -10.00 16.73
N ASN A 399 9.19 -10.55 16.25
CA ASN A 399 7.92 -10.50 16.97
C ASN A 399 8.04 -11.21 18.32
N LYS A 400 7.51 -10.62 19.39
CA LYS A 400 7.55 -11.12 20.75
C LYS A 400 6.15 -11.20 21.35
N ILE A 401 5.88 -12.33 22.00
CA ILE A 401 4.68 -12.59 22.78
C ILE A 401 5.07 -12.67 24.25
N ILE A 402 4.37 -11.93 25.10
CA ILE A 402 4.58 -11.87 26.55
C ILE A 402 3.36 -12.49 27.22
N PRO A 403 3.39 -13.79 27.60
CA PRO A 403 2.27 -14.50 28.20
C PRO A 403 1.87 -13.94 29.57
N VAL A 404 0.57 -13.74 29.80
CA VAL A 404 -0.01 -13.18 31.03
C VAL A 404 -0.83 -14.20 31.77
N SER A 405 -1.89 -14.78 31.17
CA SER A 405 -2.74 -15.76 31.82
C SER A 405 -2.00 -17.05 32.17
N LYS A 406 -2.49 -17.76 33.20
CA LYS A 406 -1.95 -19.09 33.56
C LYS A 406 -2.12 -20.09 32.40
N TYR A 407 -3.26 -20.02 31.73
CA TYR A 407 -3.54 -20.85 30.58
C TYR A 407 -2.53 -20.61 29.47
N TYR A 408 -2.39 -19.35 29.05
CA TYR A 408 -1.52 -19.01 27.93
C TYR A 408 -0.03 -19.21 28.25
N LYS A 409 0.40 -18.97 29.49
CA LYS A 409 1.77 -19.32 29.94
C LYS A 409 2.08 -20.80 29.74
N LYS A 410 1.12 -21.69 30.09
CA LYS A 410 1.27 -23.13 29.88
C LYS A 410 1.30 -23.49 28.40
N LEU A 411 0.37 -22.93 27.63
CA LEU A 411 0.28 -23.14 26.19
C LEU A 411 1.54 -22.65 25.47
N HIS A 412 1.96 -21.43 25.72
CA HIS A 412 3.17 -20.84 25.10
C HIS A 412 4.42 -21.66 25.42
N LYS A 413 4.58 -22.12 26.67
CA LYS A 413 5.67 -23.02 27.06
C LYS A 413 5.65 -24.33 26.27
N LYS A 414 4.47 -24.92 26.05
CA LYS A 414 4.31 -26.13 25.24
C LYS A 414 4.72 -25.88 23.80
N LEU A 415 4.19 -24.81 23.19
CA LEU A 415 4.46 -24.45 21.78
C LEU A 415 5.95 -24.11 21.60
N SER A 416 6.56 -23.38 22.52
CA SER A 416 8.01 -23.08 22.48
C SER A 416 8.87 -24.35 22.55
N LYS A 417 8.41 -25.39 23.31
CA LYS A 417 9.10 -26.69 23.34
C LYS A 417 8.95 -27.44 22.02
N GLU A 418 7.78 -27.35 21.37
CA GLU A 418 7.47 -28.05 20.13
C GLU A 418 8.20 -27.43 18.94
N PHE A 419 8.15 -26.08 18.84
CA PHE A 419 8.60 -25.35 17.66
C PHE A 419 9.97 -24.66 17.79
N GLY A 420 10.57 -24.66 19.00
CA GLY A 420 11.91 -24.11 19.21
C GLY A 420 12.02 -22.63 18.86
N ASP A 421 12.96 -22.30 17.96
CA ASP A 421 13.28 -20.92 17.57
C ASP A 421 12.36 -20.33 16.48
N TYR A 422 11.39 -21.10 15.99
CA TYR A 422 10.41 -20.59 15.03
C TYR A 422 9.47 -19.59 15.68
N ASN A 423 9.02 -18.61 14.90
CA ASN A 423 7.85 -17.82 15.27
C ASN A 423 6.60 -18.68 15.15
N PHE A 424 5.73 -18.62 16.14
CA PHE A 424 4.45 -19.31 16.12
C PHE A 424 3.37 -18.45 16.77
N TYR A 425 2.16 -18.58 16.27
CA TYR A 425 0.99 -17.92 16.84
C TYR A 425 -0.29 -18.67 16.50
N LEU A 426 -1.30 -18.50 17.34
CA LEU A 426 -2.64 -19.03 17.04
C LEU A 426 -3.23 -18.19 15.90
N SER A 427 -3.32 -18.79 14.71
CA SER A 427 -3.88 -18.13 13.54
C SER A 427 -5.41 -18.13 13.54
N ASP A 428 -6.02 -19.14 14.20
CA ASP A 428 -7.46 -19.24 14.38
C ASP A 428 -7.81 -20.20 15.53
N LYS A 429 -9.06 -20.14 16.03
CA LYS A 429 -9.58 -21.01 17.07
C LYS A 429 -11.10 -21.10 17.05
N THR A 430 -11.66 -22.21 17.55
CA THR A 430 -13.09 -22.34 17.83
C THR A 430 -13.54 -21.43 18.97
N ASP A 431 -14.83 -21.09 19.04
CA ASP A 431 -15.38 -20.21 20.08
C ASP A 431 -15.18 -20.79 21.49
N ASP A 432 -15.20 -22.14 21.63
CA ASP A 432 -14.93 -22.87 22.87
C ASP A 432 -13.42 -23.14 23.12
N GLU A 433 -12.56 -22.67 22.22
CA GLU A 433 -11.09 -22.86 22.25
C GLU A 433 -10.64 -24.32 22.34
N SER A 434 -11.52 -25.27 22.00
CA SER A 434 -11.20 -26.71 22.01
C SER A 434 -10.29 -27.14 20.87
N GLN A 435 -10.31 -26.38 19.76
CA GLN A 435 -9.44 -26.57 18.62
C GLN A 435 -8.79 -25.24 18.19
N ASN A 436 -7.51 -25.30 17.87
CA ASN A 436 -6.75 -24.14 17.42
C ASN A 436 -5.98 -24.49 16.14
N LEU A 437 -5.79 -23.49 15.30
CA LEU A 437 -4.81 -23.50 14.22
C LEU A 437 -3.58 -22.72 14.67
N ILE A 438 -2.42 -23.33 14.51
CA ILE A 438 -1.13 -22.72 14.81
C ILE A 438 -0.42 -22.48 13.51
N TYR A 439 0.03 -21.26 13.28
CA TYR A 439 0.89 -20.92 12.15
C TYR A 439 2.33 -20.79 12.65
N VAL A 440 3.24 -21.48 11.95
CA VAL A 440 4.67 -21.55 12.29
C VAL A 440 5.47 -21.04 11.11
N THR A 441 6.39 -20.08 11.32
CA THR A 441 7.20 -19.46 10.29
C THR A 441 8.57 -19.02 10.82
N SER A 442 9.50 -18.72 9.91
CA SER A 442 10.79 -18.10 10.23
C SER A 442 11.24 -17.23 9.05
N ASP A 443 12.46 -16.72 9.09
CA ASP A 443 13.10 -16.08 7.93
C ASP A 443 13.37 -17.06 6.77
N LYS A 444 13.47 -18.37 7.06
CA LYS A 444 13.75 -19.45 6.08
C LYS A 444 12.55 -20.36 5.82
N LEU A 445 11.55 -20.33 6.67
CA LEU A 445 10.32 -21.11 6.53
C LEU A 445 9.16 -20.20 6.13
N TYR A 446 8.63 -20.36 4.92
CA TYR A 446 7.48 -19.59 4.45
C TYR A 446 6.29 -19.69 5.40
N GLY A 447 5.91 -20.93 5.76
CA GLY A 447 4.88 -21.16 6.75
C GLY A 447 4.30 -22.57 6.75
N LYS A 448 3.95 -23.05 7.94
CA LYS A 448 3.25 -24.32 8.16
C LYS A 448 2.05 -24.11 9.08
N TYR A 449 0.93 -24.73 8.74
CA TYR A 449 -0.23 -24.82 9.61
C TYR A 449 -0.23 -26.12 10.40
N TYR A 450 -0.52 -26.02 11.69
CA TYR A 450 -0.73 -27.15 12.58
C TYR A 450 -2.12 -27.04 13.20
N ALA A 451 -2.81 -28.16 13.34
CA ALA A 451 -4.03 -28.27 14.12
C ALA A 451 -3.68 -28.72 15.54
N TYR A 452 -4.21 -28.04 16.54
CA TYR A 452 -4.05 -28.38 17.95
C TYR A 452 -5.39 -28.72 18.57
N ASP A 453 -5.58 -30.00 18.91
CA ASP A 453 -6.71 -30.48 19.69
C ASP A 453 -6.36 -30.34 21.19
N VAL A 454 -7.01 -29.40 21.86
CA VAL A 454 -6.74 -29.06 23.25
C VAL A 454 -7.15 -30.18 24.19
N LYS A 455 -8.27 -30.89 23.88
CA LYS A 455 -8.80 -31.99 24.72
C LYS A 455 -7.87 -33.19 24.75
N ASN A 456 -7.34 -33.56 23.57
CA ASN A 456 -6.44 -34.70 23.44
C ASN A 456 -4.97 -34.30 23.62
N ASP A 457 -4.69 -33.03 23.77
CA ASP A 457 -3.35 -32.42 23.87
C ASP A 457 -2.43 -32.78 22.71
N GLU A 458 -2.99 -32.85 21.47
CA GLU A 458 -2.34 -33.35 20.27
C GLU A 458 -2.13 -32.24 19.24
N ILE A 459 -0.89 -32.05 18.76
CA ILE A 459 -0.51 -31.14 17.69
C ILE A 459 -0.17 -31.95 16.43
N LYS A 460 -0.81 -31.64 15.31
CA LYS A 460 -0.57 -32.32 14.03
C LYS A 460 -0.28 -31.31 12.92
N LEU A 461 0.70 -31.60 12.09
CA LEU A 461 0.91 -30.85 10.85
C LEU A 461 -0.35 -30.97 9.99
N LEU A 462 -0.94 -29.81 9.67
CA LEU A 462 -2.09 -29.69 8.78
C LEU A 462 -1.65 -29.49 7.34
N TYR A 463 -0.75 -28.52 7.11
CA TYR A 463 -0.31 -28.17 5.78
C TYR A 463 1.03 -27.42 5.78
N ASP A 464 1.90 -27.76 4.82
CA ASP A 464 3.13 -27.02 4.50
C ASP A 464 2.84 -26.16 3.27
N LEU A 465 2.95 -24.83 3.40
CA LEU A 465 2.54 -23.89 2.35
C LEU A 465 3.45 -23.92 1.12
N MET A 466 4.76 -24.08 1.32
CA MET A 466 5.76 -24.06 0.24
C MET A 466 6.76 -25.22 0.40
N PRO A 467 6.29 -26.47 0.27
CA PRO A 467 7.12 -27.66 0.56
C PRO A 467 8.31 -27.84 -0.41
N GLN A 468 8.29 -27.15 -1.57
CA GLN A 468 9.39 -27.13 -2.51
C GLN A 468 10.59 -26.31 -2.01
N LEU A 469 10.37 -25.23 -1.24
CA LEU A 469 11.45 -24.42 -0.66
C LEU A 469 12.00 -25.07 0.58
N LYS A 470 13.27 -25.49 0.53
CA LYS A 470 13.93 -26.15 1.66
C LYS A 470 14.67 -25.13 2.51
N GLU A 471 14.48 -25.18 3.83
CA GLU A 471 15.08 -24.22 4.77
C GLU A 471 16.61 -24.18 4.71
N GLU A 472 17.24 -25.32 4.44
CA GLU A 472 18.70 -25.41 4.26
C GLU A 472 19.22 -24.65 3.03
N ASP A 473 18.35 -24.29 2.09
CA ASP A 473 18.70 -23.52 0.90
C ASP A 473 18.43 -22.02 1.05
N MET A 474 17.63 -21.66 2.04
CA MET A 474 17.23 -20.26 2.28
C MET A 474 18.33 -19.48 3.01
N ALA A 475 18.30 -18.16 2.83
CA ALA A 475 19.24 -17.22 3.43
C ALA A 475 18.73 -16.74 4.80
N ASP A 476 19.66 -16.42 5.70
CA ASP A 476 19.35 -15.84 6.99
C ASP A 476 19.02 -14.36 6.87
N MET A 477 17.94 -13.92 7.51
CA MET A 477 17.61 -12.50 7.70
C MET A 477 18.15 -12.02 9.04
N ILE A 478 19.13 -11.16 9.02
CA ILE A 478 19.88 -10.69 10.19
C ILE A 478 19.37 -9.29 10.58
N PRO A 479 18.88 -9.09 11.81
CA PRO A 479 18.60 -7.76 12.33
C PRO A 479 19.88 -6.93 12.43
N ILE A 480 19.80 -5.67 12.03
CA ILE A 480 20.91 -4.71 12.13
C ILE A 480 20.46 -3.44 12.87
N SER A 481 21.41 -2.84 13.57
CA SER A 481 21.24 -1.54 14.21
C SER A 481 22.50 -0.69 13.99
N PHE A 482 22.32 0.58 13.66
CA PHE A 482 23.42 1.52 13.38
C PHE A 482 22.98 2.97 13.64
N LYS A 483 23.92 3.89 13.61
CA LYS A 483 23.64 5.33 13.74
C LYS A 483 23.52 5.96 12.36
N SER A 484 22.51 6.80 12.16
CA SER A 484 22.50 7.74 11.04
C SER A 484 23.64 8.74 11.14
N ARG A 485 23.98 9.42 10.05
CA ARG A 485 25.00 10.49 10.01
C ARG A 485 24.69 11.65 10.97
N ASP A 486 23.44 11.87 11.35
CA ASP A 486 23.01 12.87 12.32
C ASP A 486 22.72 12.29 13.72
N GLY A 487 23.06 11.00 13.96
CA GLY A 487 23.11 10.37 15.27
C GLY A 487 21.84 9.63 15.72
N LEU A 488 20.81 9.55 14.88
CA LEU A 488 19.59 8.80 15.17
C LEU A 488 19.88 7.28 15.18
N ASP A 489 19.31 6.54 16.14
CA ASP A 489 19.36 5.08 16.14
C ASP A 489 18.44 4.51 15.07
N LEU A 490 19.04 3.80 14.13
CA LEU A 490 18.33 3.16 13.02
C LEU A 490 18.37 1.64 13.15
N HIS A 491 17.31 1.00 12.66
CA HIS A 491 17.13 -0.43 12.67
C HIS A 491 16.79 -0.93 11.26
N GLY A 492 17.03 -2.19 11.01
CA GLY A 492 16.70 -2.79 9.73
C GLY A 492 17.06 -4.26 9.69
N TYR A 493 17.09 -4.79 8.48
CA TYR A 493 17.43 -6.18 8.24
C TYR A 493 18.33 -6.30 7.03
N ILE A 494 19.22 -7.29 7.06
CA ILE A 494 19.95 -7.73 5.89
C ILE A 494 19.76 -9.22 5.69
N THR A 495 19.33 -9.60 4.50
CA THR A 495 19.31 -11.02 4.09
C THR A 495 20.56 -11.28 3.28
N LEU A 496 21.43 -12.18 3.75
CA LEU A 496 22.73 -12.47 3.13
C LEU A 496 22.70 -13.81 2.40
N PRO A 497 23.02 -13.83 1.10
CA PRO A 497 23.22 -15.07 0.38
C PRO A 497 24.44 -15.85 0.94
N LYS A 498 24.49 -17.15 0.68
CA LYS A 498 25.59 -18.01 1.16
C LYS A 498 26.97 -17.58 0.64
N GLU A 499 27.01 -17.01 -0.55
CA GLU A 499 28.20 -16.48 -1.21
C GLU A 499 28.85 -15.31 -0.44
N ALA A 500 28.10 -14.65 0.45
CA ALA A 500 28.65 -13.59 1.31
C ALA A 500 29.72 -14.09 2.28
N ALA A 501 29.81 -15.40 2.50
CA ALA A 501 30.90 -16.02 3.26
C ALA A 501 32.26 -15.98 2.52
N ASP A 502 32.23 -15.88 1.20
CA ASP A 502 33.44 -15.86 0.34
C ASP A 502 33.92 -14.44 0.01
N GLY A 503 33.12 -13.40 0.38
CA GLY A 503 33.46 -12.00 0.15
C GLY A 503 32.24 -11.13 -0.14
N PRO A 504 32.45 -9.82 -0.42
CA PRO A 504 31.35 -8.88 -0.65
C PRO A 504 30.51 -9.25 -1.87
N VAL A 505 29.18 -9.29 -1.71
CA VAL A 505 28.20 -9.64 -2.74
C VAL A 505 27.44 -8.39 -3.23
N PRO A 506 26.83 -8.42 -4.44
CA PRO A 506 25.90 -7.37 -4.84
C PRO A 506 24.74 -7.24 -3.86
N VAL A 507 24.15 -6.05 -3.78
CA VAL A 507 23.05 -5.77 -2.87
C VAL A 507 21.88 -5.11 -3.59
N VAL A 508 20.66 -5.50 -3.21
CA VAL A 508 19.41 -4.80 -3.51
C VAL A 508 19.01 -4.04 -2.26
N VAL A 509 19.09 -2.73 -2.31
CA VAL A 509 18.56 -1.84 -1.26
C VAL A 509 17.06 -1.73 -1.48
N ASN A 510 16.28 -2.14 -0.47
CA ASN A 510 14.82 -2.28 -0.61
C ASN A 510 14.09 -1.43 0.45
N PRO A 511 13.94 -0.11 0.22
CA PRO A 511 13.15 0.76 1.10
C PRO A 511 11.66 0.41 1.01
N HIS A 512 11.02 0.33 2.18
CA HIS A 512 9.60 -0.01 2.25
C HIS A 512 8.67 1.12 1.78
N GLY A 513 7.44 0.77 1.44
CA GLY A 513 6.34 1.68 1.13
C GLY A 513 5.80 2.41 2.37
N GLY A 514 4.76 3.18 2.22
CA GLY A 514 4.12 3.99 3.26
C GLY A 514 4.29 5.49 2.97
N PRO A 515 5.23 6.25 3.59
CA PRO A 515 6.31 5.83 4.49
C PRO A 515 5.95 5.81 5.97
N GLN A 516 5.03 6.72 6.41
CA GLN A 516 4.76 6.94 7.83
C GLN A 516 4.05 5.75 8.49
N GLY A 517 4.56 5.34 9.65
CA GLY A 517 3.96 4.30 10.47
C GLY A 517 4.13 2.87 9.96
N ILE A 518 4.72 2.68 8.78
CA ILE A 518 5.05 1.37 8.21
C ILE A 518 6.48 0.99 8.60
N ARG A 519 6.79 -0.31 8.63
CA ARG A 519 8.14 -0.83 8.85
C ARG A 519 8.33 -2.20 8.25
N ASP A 520 9.58 -2.54 7.98
CA ASP A 520 10.01 -3.91 7.74
C ASP A 520 10.10 -4.69 9.05
N SER A 521 9.88 -6.00 8.96
CA SER A 521 9.88 -6.93 10.09
C SER A 521 10.61 -8.21 9.74
N TRP A 522 11.15 -8.89 10.75
CA TRP A 522 11.82 -10.18 10.56
C TRP A 522 10.81 -11.27 10.19
N GLY A 523 11.15 -12.07 9.19
CA GLY A 523 10.35 -13.21 8.75
C GLY A 523 10.69 -13.63 7.32
N PHE A 524 9.96 -14.61 6.77
CA PHE A 524 10.14 -15.03 5.39
C PHE A 524 9.73 -13.92 4.43
N ASN A 525 10.69 -13.43 3.67
CA ASN A 525 10.44 -12.46 2.60
C ASN A 525 10.77 -13.12 1.25
N PRO A 526 9.77 -13.38 0.37
CA PRO A 526 10.00 -14.08 -0.88
C PRO A 526 10.90 -13.31 -1.85
N GLU A 527 10.87 -11.97 -1.83
CA GLU A 527 11.78 -11.15 -2.65
C GLU A 527 13.23 -11.29 -2.18
N ALA A 528 13.46 -11.12 -0.87
CA ALA A 528 14.79 -11.26 -0.29
C ALA A 528 15.36 -12.68 -0.50
N GLN A 529 14.52 -13.71 -0.39
CA GLN A 529 14.94 -15.09 -0.64
C GLN A 529 15.20 -15.35 -2.13
N LEU A 530 14.39 -14.79 -3.03
CA LEU A 530 14.66 -14.82 -4.47
C LEU A 530 16.00 -14.17 -4.78
N PHE A 531 16.23 -12.94 -4.32
CA PHE A 531 17.50 -12.23 -4.54
C PHE A 531 18.69 -12.98 -3.97
N ALA A 532 18.57 -13.52 -2.75
CA ALA A 532 19.61 -14.33 -2.13
C ALA A 532 19.94 -15.60 -2.92
N SER A 533 18.94 -16.26 -3.50
CA SER A 533 19.15 -17.45 -4.35
C SER A 533 19.91 -17.14 -5.65
N ARG A 534 20.04 -15.86 -6.02
CA ARG A 534 20.83 -15.34 -7.15
C ARG A 534 22.14 -14.70 -6.69
N GLY A 535 22.46 -14.82 -5.42
CA GLY A 535 23.69 -14.29 -4.83
C GLY A 535 23.65 -12.79 -4.52
N TYR A 536 22.46 -12.18 -4.41
CA TYR A 536 22.31 -10.77 -4.03
C TYR A 536 21.90 -10.68 -2.56
N ALA A 537 22.54 -9.82 -1.79
CA ALA A 537 22.03 -9.42 -0.47
C ALA A 537 20.80 -8.53 -0.63
N THR A 538 19.93 -8.51 0.37
CA THR A 538 18.79 -7.55 0.46
C THR A 538 18.91 -6.74 1.72
N LEU A 539 19.01 -5.41 1.58
CA LEU A 539 19.05 -4.47 2.70
C LEU A 539 17.71 -3.76 2.85
N GLN A 540 17.09 -3.91 4.02
CA GLN A 540 15.84 -3.27 4.41
C GLN A 540 16.08 -2.37 5.63
N VAL A 541 15.99 -1.05 5.44
CA VAL A 541 16.21 -0.05 6.50
C VAL A 541 14.88 0.50 6.96
N ASN A 542 14.61 0.42 8.26
CA ASN A 542 13.54 1.17 8.89
C ASN A 542 14.04 2.60 9.14
N PHE A 543 13.92 3.44 8.10
CA PHE A 543 14.34 4.84 8.14
C PHE A 543 13.42 5.66 9.03
N ARG A 544 13.86 6.87 9.44
CA ARG A 544 12.99 7.79 10.21
C ARG A 544 11.62 7.92 9.57
N VAL A 545 10.59 8.10 10.35
CA VAL A 545 9.15 8.02 10.00
C VAL A 545 8.56 6.61 10.00
N SER A 546 9.36 5.54 10.05
CA SER A 546 8.85 4.18 10.23
C SER A 546 8.16 4.01 11.59
N GLY A 547 7.18 3.10 11.66
CA GLY A 547 6.41 2.81 12.87
C GLY A 547 7.08 1.85 13.85
N GLY A 548 6.55 1.77 15.08
CA GLY A 548 6.97 0.79 16.08
C GLY A 548 8.19 1.18 16.91
N TYR A 549 8.76 2.36 16.67
CA TYR A 549 9.94 2.89 17.37
C TYR A 549 9.63 4.14 18.20
N GLY A 550 8.36 4.41 18.49
CA GLY A 550 7.89 5.55 19.26
C GLY A 550 7.60 6.81 18.43
N LYS A 551 6.87 7.76 19.04
CA LYS A 551 6.42 8.98 18.37
C LYS A 551 7.57 9.93 17.98
N GLU A 552 8.67 9.96 18.73
CA GLU A 552 9.80 10.83 18.40
C GLU A 552 10.56 10.33 17.15
N PHE A 553 10.70 9.01 16.98
CA PHE A 553 11.26 8.43 15.75
C PHE A 553 10.37 8.70 14.54
N LEU A 554 9.05 8.56 14.71
CA LEU A 554 8.08 8.91 13.68
C LEU A 554 8.21 10.38 13.27
N ARG A 555 8.23 11.29 14.24
CA ARG A 555 8.33 12.75 14.03
C ARG A 555 9.65 13.20 13.40
N ALA A 556 10.73 12.47 13.68
CA ALA A 556 12.06 12.76 13.10
C ALA A 556 12.06 12.72 11.56
N GLY A 557 11.05 12.08 10.95
CA GLY A 557 10.87 12.03 9.50
C GLY A 557 9.96 13.11 8.91
N PHE A 558 9.26 13.91 9.73
CA PHE A 558 8.36 14.95 9.21
C PHE A 558 9.14 16.02 8.47
N LYS A 559 8.67 16.39 7.28
CA LYS A 559 9.35 17.35 6.38
C LYS A 559 10.77 16.91 5.96
N GLU A 560 11.06 15.61 6.10
CA GLU A 560 12.36 15.02 5.72
C GLU A 560 12.24 13.91 4.65
N ILE A 561 11.06 13.74 4.08
CA ILE A 561 10.84 12.78 2.98
C ILE A 561 11.65 13.21 1.75
N GLY A 562 12.41 12.28 1.19
CA GLY A 562 13.34 12.56 0.08
C GLY A 562 14.63 13.29 0.49
N ARG A 563 14.79 13.63 1.78
CA ARG A 563 15.96 14.27 2.37
C ARG A 563 16.62 13.35 3.39
N LYS A 564 16.47 13.58 4.69
CA LYS A 564 17.10 12.75 5.74
C LYS A 564 16.56 11.32 5.77
N ALA A 565 15.29 11.10 5.39
CA ALA A 565 14.78 9.73 5.25
C ALA A 565 15.55 8.93 4.18
N MET A 566 15.99 9.59 3.09
CA MET A 566 16.88 8.98 2.11
C MET A 566 18.31 8.85 2.62
N ASP A 567 18.78 9.82 3.42
CA ASP A 567 20.11 9.73 4.07
C ASP A 567 20.19 8.47 4.95
N ASP A 568 19.11 8.13 5.68
CA ASP A 568 19.04 6.94 6.53
C ASP A 568 19.22 5.64 5.70
N VAL A 569 18.61 5.57 4.52
CA VAL A 569 18.75 4.44 3.60
C VAL A 569 20.19 4.32 3.08
N GLU A 570 20.80 5.46 2.70
CA GLU A 570 22.19 5.53 2.26
C GLU A 570 23.18 5.15 3.38
N ASP A 571 22.91 5.59 4.62
CA ASP A 571 23.71 5.27 5.80
C ASP A 571 23.64 3.77 6.12
N GLY A 572 22.47 3.15 5.92
CA GLY A 572 22.31 1.69 6.01
C GLY A 572 23.14 0.94 4.98
N LEU A 573 23.16 1.43 3.73
CA LEU A 573 24.02 0.86 2.69
C LEU A 573 25.51 1.02 3.05
N GLN A 574 25.91 2.18 3.52
CA GLN A 574 27.30 2.41 3.95
C GLN A 574 27.69 1.49 5.10
N TYR A 575 26.78 1.32 6.09
CA TYR A 575 27.02 0.41 7.22
C TYR A 575 27.31 -1.02 6.78
N VAL A 576 26.54 -1.59 5.82
CA VAL A 576 26.78 -2.98 5.36
C VAL A 576 27.98 -3.08 4.43
N ILE A 577 28.37 -2.01 3.72
CA ILE A 577 29.64 -1.90 2.99
C ILE A 577 30.81 -1.93 3.96
N ASP A 578 30.77 -1.15 5.04
CA ASP A 578 31.83 -1.07 6.07
C ASP A 578 32.01 -2.41 6.81
N LYS A 579 30.93 -3.21 6.91
CA LYS A 579 30.99 -4.59 7.42
C LYS A 579 31.69 -5.54 6.44
N GLY A 580 31.91 -5.13 5.20
CA GLY A 580 32.48 -5.99 4.16
C GLY A 580 31.50 -7.06 3.64
N TRP A 581 30.22 -6.89 3.88
CA TRP A 581 29.20 -7.86 3.43
C TRP A 581 28.78 -7.66 1.98
N VAL A 582 28.79 -6.39 1.53
CA VAL A 582 28.29 -6.04 0.20
C VAL A 582 29.30 -5.21 -0.60
N ASP A 583 29.21 -5.34 -1.93
CA ASP A 583 30.06 -4.62 -2.87
C ASP A 583 29.46 -3.24 -3.19
N LYS A 584 30.19 -2.19 -2.86
CA LYS A 584 29.76 -0.79 -3.06
C LYS A 584 29.48 -0.42 -4.51
N ASP A 585 30.11 -1.11 -5.47
CA ASP A 585 29.99 -0.82 -6.91
C ASP A 585 28.85 -1.62 -7.57
N ARG A 586 28.21 -2.52 -6.82
CA ARG A 586 27.11 -3.38 -7.28
C ARG A 586 25.89 -3.30 -6.37
N ALA A 587 25.43 -2.06 -6.06
CA ALA A 587 24.22 -1.79 -5.33
C ALA A 587 23.09 -1.40 -6.29
N ALA A 588 21.99 -2.15 -6.30
CA ALA A 588 20.73 -1.76 -6.92
C ALA A 588 19.80 -1.19 -5.86
N ILE A 589 18.82 -0.38 -6.27
CA ILE A 589 17.72 0.08 -5.40
C ILE A 589 16.39 -0.36 -6.03
N TYR A 590 15.52 -0.99 -5.23
CA TYR A 590 14.20 -1.48 -5.62
C TYR A 590 13.18 -1.21 -4.53
N GLY A 591 11.99 -0.75 -4.88
CA GLY A 591 10.91 -0.59 -3.91
C GLY A 591 9.58 -0.27 -4.55
N GLY A 592 8.51 -0.47 -3.76
CA GLY A 592 7.13 -0.19 -4.16
C GLY A 592 6.55 1.04 -3.46
N SER A 593 5.65 1.77 -4.16
CA SER A 593 4.96 2.93 -3.61
C SER A 593 5.93 4.04 -3.17
N HIS A 594 5.96 4.44 -1.88
CA HIS A 594 7.02 5.30 -1.37
C HIS A 594 8.43 4.70 -1.62
N GLY A 595 8.57 3.37 -1.58
CA GLY A 595 9.83 2.71 -1.94
C GLY A 595 10.21 2.96 -3.40
N GLY A 596 9.25 3.01 -4.32
CA GLY A 596 9.45 3.41 -5.73
C GLY A 596 9.86 4.89 -5.85
N TYR A 597 9.22 5.78 -5.10
CA TYR A 597 9.69 7.16 -4.95
C TYR A 597 11.15 7.20 -4.47
N ALA A 598 11.51 6.39 -3.47
CA ALA A 598 12.87 6.31 -2.96
C ALA A 598 13.88 5.83 -4.02
N VAL A 599 13.46 4.92 -4.93
CA VAL A 599 14.27 4.53 -6.10
C VAL A 599 14.55 5.73 -6.98
N LEU A 600 13.50 6.43 -7.43
CA LEU A 600 13.63 7.59 -8.31
C LEU A 600 14.42 8.73 -7.64
N ARG A 601 14.15 8.96 -6.35
CA ARG A 601 14.89 9.97 -5.57
C ARG A 601 16.34 9.59 -5.36
N GLY A 602 16.65 8.33 -5.09
CA GLY A 602 18.02 7.83 -4.99
C GLY A 602 18.83 8.07 -6.27
N LEU A 603 18.22 7.79 -7.44
CA LEU A 603 18.85 8.01 -8.73
C LEU A 603 19.00 9.50 -9.11
N THR A 604 18.23 10.41 -8.48
CA THR A 604 18.33 11.86 -8.70
C THR A 604 19.17 12.57 -7.64
N LYS A 605 19.16 12.09 -6.39
CA LYS A 605 19.90 12.68 -5.26
C LYS A 605 21.36 12.26 -5.26
N THR A 606 21.62 10.96 -5.43
CA THR A 606 22.94 10.34 -5.38
C THR A 606 23.17 9.47 -6.63
N PRO A 607 23.25 10.06 -7.84
CA PRO A 607 23.19 9.35 -9.12
C PRO A 607 24.32 8.34 -9.36
N ASP A 608 25.40 8.42 -8.60
CA ASP A 608 26.56 7.52 -8.72
C ASP A 608 26.56 6.39 -7.67
N LEU A 609 25.65 6.44 -6.67
CA LEU A 609 25.62 5.47 -5.57
C LEU A 609 25.09 4.11 -6.00
N TYR A 610 24.07 4.09 -6.86
CA TYR A 610 23.42 2.87 -7.29
C TYR A 610 23.82 2.51 -8.73
N ALA A 611 23.96 1.23 -8.99
CA ALA A 611 24.23 0.71 -10.33
C ALA A 611 22.98 0.74 -11.23
N CYS A 612 21.80 0.55 -10.65
CA CYS A 612 20.50 0.60 -11.33
C CYS A 612 19.35 0.76 -10.32
N GLY A 613 18.14 1.02 -10.83
CA GLY A 613 16.93 1.09 -10.04
C GLY A 613 15.75 0.33 -10.65
N VAL A 614 14.84 -0.18 -9.80
CA VAL A 614 13.55 -0.73 -10.20
C VAL A 614 12.46 -0.01 -9.43
N ASP A 615 11.71 0.79 -10.12
CA ASP A 615 10.58 1.58 -9.58
C ASP A 615 9.27 0.81 -9.76
N TYR A 616 8.61 0.47 -8.66
CA TYR A 616 7.33 -0.21 -8.67
C TYR A 616 6.24 0.68 -8.06
N VAL A 617 5.28 1.12 -8.89
CA VAL A 617 4.16 1.99 -8.51
C VAL A 617 4.59 3.21 -7.69
N GLY A 618 5.71 3.85 -8.08
CA GLY A 618 6.35 4.91 -7.32
C GLY A 618 5.85 6.30 -7.68
N VAL A 619 5.90 7.21 -6.69
CA VAL A 619 5.61 8.63 -6.89
C VAL A 619 6.80 9.30 -7.58
N SER A 620 6.57 10.01 -8.68
CA SER A 620 7.62 10.75 -9.39
C SER A 620 7.55 12.26 -9.17
N ASN A 621 6.35 12.77 -8.85
CA ASN A 621 6.09 14.19 -8.68
C ASN A 621 5.13 14.42 -7.51
N LEU A 622 5.60 15.06 -6.44
CA LEU A 622 4.80 15.26 -5.22
C LEU A 622 3.58 16.17 -5.44
N PHE A 623 3.60 17.03 -6.45
CA PHE A 623 2.46 17.90 -6.75
C PHE A 623 1.32 17.09 -7.38
N THR A 624 1.60 16.35 -8.45
CA THR A 624 0.59 15.52 -9.12
C THR A 624 0.08 14.41 -8.22
N PHE A 625 0.95 13.82 -7.40
CA PHE A 625 0.54 12.85 -6.41
C PHE A 625 -0.50 13.42 -5.43
N MET A 626 -0.27 14.61 -4.85
CA MET A 626 -1.21 15.21 -3.90
C MET A 626 -2.53 15.65 -4.55
N GLU A 627 -2.51 15.97 -5.84
CA GLU A 627 -3.71 16.33 -6.60
C GLU A 627 -4.58 15.12 -6.95
N THR A 628 -3.96 13.94 -7.12
CA THR A 628 -4.62 12.71 -7.60
C THR A 628 -4.97 11.70 -6.51
N ILE A 629 -4.78 12.02 -5.23
CA ILE A 629 -5.13 11.12 -4.13
C ILE A 629 -6.62 10.74 -4.17
N PRO A 630 -6.97 9.50 -3.79
CA PRO A 630 -8.36 9.05 -3.79
C PRO A 630 -9.24 9.86 -2.84
N ALA A 631 -10.53 9.92 -3.13
CA ALA A 631 -11.48 10.75 -2.38
C ALA A 631 -11.43 10.50 -0.86
N TYR A 632 -11.32 9.23 -0.44
CA TYR A 632 -11.27 8.83 0.97
C TYR A 632 -9.93 9.18 1.67
N TRP A 633 -8.89 9.66 0.93
CA TRP A 633 -7.68 10.23 1.52
C TRP A 633 -7.76 11.75 1.71
N LYS A 634 -8.68 12.45 1.04
CA LYS A 634 -8.80 13.91 1.14
C LYS A 634 -8.92 14.43 2.59
N PRO A 635 -9.65 13.76 3.49
CA PRO A 635 -9.68 14.17 4.90
C PRO A 635 -8.31 14.18 5.58
N TYR A 636 -7.37 13.35 5.12
CA TYR A 636 -6.01 13.24 5.66
C TYR A 636 -4.99 14.15 4.96
N LEU A 637 -5.42 15.03 4.04
CA LEU A 637 -4.51 15.87 3.26
C LEU A 637 -3.61 16.75 4.13
N ASP A 638 -4.14 17.31 5.22
CA ASP A 638 -3.34 18.13 6.13
C ASP A 638 -2.30 17.30 6.90
N ILE A 639 -2.61 16.05 7.22
CA ILE A 639 -1.63 15.11 7.77
C ILE A 639 -0.57 14.77 6.71
N LEU A 640 -0.98 14.51 5.48
CA LEU A 640 -0.05 14.27 4.38
C LEU A 640 0.88 15.47 4.18
N LYS A 641 0.32 16.69 4.16
CA LYS A 641 1.09 17.93 4.12
C LYS A 641 2.04 18.06 5.33
N ALA A 642 1.61 17.68 6.55
CA ALA A 642 2.44 17.75 7.74
C ALA A 642 3.62 16.77 7.72
N VAL A 643 3.45 15.59 7.14
CA VAL A 643 4.53 14.58 7.00
C VAL A 643 5.46 14.92 5.84
N TRP A 644 4.88 15.16 4.66
CA TRP A 644 5.62 15.46 3.45
C TRP A 644 5.92 16.95 3.37
N TYR A 645 5.17 17.71 2.63
CA TYR A 645 5.35 19.16 2.47
C TYR A 645 4.02 19.79 2.08
N ASP A 646 3.85 21.08 2.40
CA ASP A 646 2.69 21.87 2.00
C ASP A 646 3.01 22.71 0.76
N PRO A 647 2.37 22.46 -0.41
CA PRO A 647 2.59 23.25 -1.63
C PRO A 647 2.16 24.71 -1.51
N ASP A 648 1.34 25.06 -0.50
CA ASP A 648 0.87 26.41 -0.24
C ASP A 648 1.89 27.24 0.57
N VAL A 649 2.91 26.59 1.17
CA VAL A 649 4.01 27.22 1.88
C VAL A 649 5.21 27.38 0.92
N PRO A 650 5.66 28.62 0.59
CA PRO A 650 6.68 28.85 -0.44
C PRO A 650 7.99 28.08 -0.21
N GLU A 651 8.45 28.00 1.04
CA GLU A 651 9.68 27.31 1.43
C GLU A 651 9.55 25.78 1.23
N GLU A 652 8.41 25.22 1.58
CA GLU A 652 8.13 23.79 1.42
C GLU A 652 7.86 23.42 -0.05
N LYS A 653 7.21 24.30 -0.79
CA LYS A 653 7.06 24.18 -2.25
C LYS A 653 8.40 24.12 -2.96
N ALA A 654 9.38 24.91 -2.52
CA ALA A 654 10.74 24.86 -3.05
C ALA A 654 11.39 23.49 -2.79
N ILE A 655 11.17 22.93 -1.57
CA ILE A 655 11.64 21.58 -1.24
C ILE A 655 10.92 20.52 -2.08
N MET A 656 9.60 20.62 -2.29
CA MET A 656 8.86 19.70 -3.16
C MET A 656 9.43 19.66 -4.58
N ASN A 657 9.81 20.83 -5.14
CA ASN A 657 10.51 20.89 -6.43
C ASN A 657 11.87 20.18 -6.38
N GLU A 658 12.63 20.36 -5.30
CA GLU A 658 13.94 19.71 -5.12
C GLU A 658 13.82 18.19 -5.03
N VAL A 659 12.81 17.68 -4.31
CA VAL A 659 12.68 16.25 -4.00
C VAL A 659 11.76 15.49 -4.94
N SER A 660 11.12 16.14 -5.91
CA SER A 660 10.30 15.48 -6.93
C SER A 660 11.18 15.01 -8.10
N PRO A 661 11.37 13.70 -8.29
CA PRO A 661 12.28 13.16 -9.31
C PRO A 661 11.95 13.60 -10.73
N ALA A 662 10.67 13.81 -11.07
CA ALA A 662 10.22 14.22 -12.39
C ALA A 662 10.83 15.57 -12.84
N PHE A 663 11.24 16.43 -11.91
CA PHE A 663 11.93 17.70 -12.24
C PHE A 663 13.45 17.55 -12.40
N HIS A 664 14.00 16.37 -12.16
CA HIS A 664 15.44 16.11 -12.13
C HIS A 664 15.86 14.90 -12.97
N VAL A 665 15.08 14.56 -14.00
CA VAL A 665 15.35 13.41 -14.89
C VAL A 665 16.72 13.49 -15.60
N ASP A 666 17.28 14.69 -15.74
CA ASP A 666 18.63 14.92 -16.25
C ASP A 666 19.75 14.33 -15.36
N LYS A 667 19.45 14.09 -14.08
CA LYS A 667 20.36 13.49 -13.13
C LYS A 667 20.31 11.96 -13.16
N ILE A 668 19.26 11.35 -13.73
CA ILE A 668 19.14 9.89 -13.85
C ILE A 668 20.08 9.41 -14.98
N LYS A 669 21.22 8.86 -14.57
CA LYS A 669 22.26 8.36 -15.47
C LYS A 669 22.36 6.84 -15.50
N LYS A 670 21.68 6.19 -14.56
CA LYS A 670 21.74 4.74 -14.38
C LYS A 670 20.49 4.09 -14.96
N PRO A 671 20.60 2.82 -15.38
CA PRO A 671 19.45 2.07 -15.86
C PRO A 671 18.30 2.04 -14.85
N LEU A 672 17.10 2.23 -15.36
CA LEU A 672 15.86 2.22 -14.57
C LEU A 672 14.84 1.30 -15.25
N PHE A 673 14.18 0.46 -14.48
CA PHE A 673 13.01 -0.32 -14.89
C PHE A 673 11.80 0.18 -14.10
N VAL A 674 10.69 0.50 -14.79
CA VAL A 674 9.47 1.05 -14.19
C VAL A 674 8.33 0.05 -14.34
N VAL A 675 7.53 -0.12 -13.29
CA VAL A 675 6.42 -1.08 -13.22
C VAL A 675 5.18 -0.42 -12.62
N GLN A 676 4.01 -0.57 -13.26
CA GLN A 676 2.78 0.09 -12.86
C GLN A 676 1.56 -0.80 -13.06
N GLY A 677 0.61 -0.77 -12.09
CA GLY A 677 -0.75 -1.24 -12.27
C GLY A 677 -1.64 -0.10 -12.80
N ALA A 678 -2.37 -0.35 -13.90
CA ALA A 678 -3.13 0.73 -14.56
C ALA A 678 -4.34 1.21 -13.75
N ASN A 679 -4.88 0.36 -12.86
CA ASN A 679 -6.02 0.70 -12.00
C ASN A 679 -5.61 1.15 -10.60
N ASP A 680 -4.36 1.60 -10.43
CA ASP A 680 -3.85 2.02 -9.12
C ASP A 680 -4.59 3.28 -8.62
N PRO A 681 -5.39 3.18 -7.52
CA PRO A 681 -6.13 4.32 -7.01
C PRO A 681 -5.30 5.22 -6.09
N ARG A 682 -4.10 4.78 -5.67
CA ARG A 682 -3.24 5.46 -4.70
C ARG A 682 -2.13 6.26 -5.35
N VAL A 683 -1.46 5.65 -6.33
CA VAL A 683 -0.41 6.27 -7.15
C VAL A 683 -0.83 6.12 -8.61
N ASN A 684 -1.42 7.19 -9.15
CA ASN A 684 -1.95 7.19 -10.50
C ASN A 684 -0.87 6.80 -11.52
N ILE A 685 -1.26 6.08 -12.58
CA ILE A 685 -0.37 5.66 -13.66
C ILE A 685 0.41 6.83 -14.29
N ASP A 686 -0.16 8.05 -14.26
CA ASP A 686 0.50 9.25 -14.74
C ASP A 686 1.84 9.54 -14.05
N GLU A 687 2.03 9.06 -12.80
CA GLU A 687 3.31 9.19 -12.09
C GLU A 687 4.42 8.41 -12.80
N SER A 688 4.12 7.19 -13.24
CA SER A 688 5.06 6.37 -14.04
C SER A 688 5.19 6.88 -15.47
N ASP A 689 4.07 7.22 -16.12
CA ASP A 689 4.07 7.70 -17.50
C ASP A 689 4.92 8.97 -17.69
N GLN A 690 4.78 9.95 -16.78
CA GLN A 690 5.53 11.21 -16.90
C GLN A 690 7.04 11.01 -16.79
N ILE A 691 7.52 10.13 -15.91
CA ILE A 691 8.96 9.88 -15.73
C ILE A 691 9.54 9.10 -16.92
N VAL A 692 8.82 8.06 -17.39
CA VAL A 692 9.23 7.24 -18.53
C VAL A 692 9.28 8.08 -19.81
N ARG A 693 8.24 8.88 -20.05
CA ARG A 693 8.17 9.76 -21.24
C ARG A 693 9.32 10.75 -21.28
N GLN A 694 9.64 11.40 -20.15
CA GLN A 694 10.72 12.35 -20.06
C GLN A 694 12.09 11.72 -20.28
N LEU A 695 12.33 10.51 -19.73
CA LEU A 695 13.58 9.81 -19.90
C LEU A 695 13.77 9.32 -21.33
N ARG A 696 12.74 8.72 -21.94
CA ARG A 696 12.80 8.28 -23.35
C ARG A 696 12.97 9.43 -24.33
N ALA A 697 12.35 10.59 -24.07
CA ALA A 697 12.56 11.80 -24.86
C ALA A 697 14.03 12.29 -24.86
N LYS A 698 14.80 11.90 -23.85
CA LYS A 698 16.26 12.14 -23.76
C LYS A 698 17.12 11.00 -24.30
N GLY A 699 16.48 10.00 -24.93
CA GLY A 699 17.17 8.85 -25.51
C GLY A 699 17.58 7.78 -24.48
N VAL A 700 17.06 7.84 -23.24
CA VAL A 700 17.28 6.81 -22.23
C VAL A 700 16.30 5.67 -22.48
N ASN A 701 16.82 4.45 -22.70
CA ASN A 701 15.96 3.28 -22.80
C ASN A 701 15.49 2.86 -21.40
N VAL A 702 14.19 2.98 -21.14
CA VAL A 702 13.54 2.62 -19.87
C VAL A 702 12.54 1.51 -20.18
N PRO A 703 12.81 0.24 -19.80
CA PRO A 703 11.79 -0.78 -19.77
C PRO A 703 10.63 -0.33 -18.89
N TYR A 704 9.39 -0.50 -19.38
CA TYR A 704 8.18 -0.07 -18.67
C TYR A 704 7.10 -1.12 -18.77
N MET A 705 6.80 -1.78 -17.64
CA MET A 705 5.75 -2.80 -17.54
C MET A 705 4.47 -2.18 -16.99
N VAL A 706 3.37 -2.31 -17.74
CA VAL A 706 2.03 -1.92 -17.28
C VAL A 706 1.13 -3.14 -17.31
N LYS A 707 0.41 -3.41 -16.20
CA LYS A 707 -0.64 -4.41 -16.13
C LYS A 707 -2.00 -3.74 -15.97
N TYR A 708 -2.88 -3.90 -16.97
CA TYR A 708 -4.14 -3.18 -17.07
C TYR A 708 -5.26 -3.73 -16.19
N ASP A 709 -5.03 -4.88 -15.58
CA ASP A 709 -5.92 -5.59 -14.67
C ASP A 709 -5.37 -5.67 -13.24
N GLU A 710 -4.45 -4.75 -12.90
CA GLU A 710 -3.82 -4.63 -11.59
C GLU A 710 -3.91 -3.18 -11.06
N GLY A 711 -3.90 -3.08 -9.71
CA GLY A 711 -3.93 -1.82 -8.98
C GLY A 711 -2.61 -1.50 -8.28
N HIS A 712 -2.69 -1.06 -7.00
CA HIS A 712 -1.51 -0.72 -6.18
C HIS A 712 -0.76 -1.97 -5.72
N GLY A 713 -0.06 -2.58 -6.65
CA GLY A 713 0.65 -3.86 -6.49
C GLY A 713 -0.03 -5.00 -7.25
N PHE A 714 0.78 -5.93 -7.78
CA PHE A 714 0.28 -7.06 -8.57
C PHE A 714 -0.20 -8.18 -7.66
N ALA A 715 -1.46 -8.55 -7.79
CA ALA A 715 -2.12 -9.59 -7.00
C ALA A 715 -2.34 -10.89 -7.78
N LYS A 716 -2.42 -10.82 -9.12
CA LYS A 716 -2.53 -11.98 -9.98
C LYS A 716 -1.18 -12.69 -10.09
N GLU A 717 -1.21 -14.01 -10.01
CA GLU A 717 0.01 -14.83 -9.96
C GLU A 717 0.85 -14.68 -11.23
N GLU A 718 0.22 -14.69 -12.40
CA GLU A 718 0.85 -14.51 -13.69
C GLU A 718 1.55 -13.16 -13.81
N ASN A 719 0.90 -12.08 -13.41
CA ASN A 719 1.48 -10.73 -13.45
C ASN A 719 2.66 -10.56 -12.50
N ARG A 720 2.59 -11.20 -11.33
CA ARG A 720 3.71 -11.23 -10.37
C ARG A 720 4.91 -12.00 -10.94
N MET A 721 4.67 -13.12 -11.61
CA MET A 721 5.77 -13.87 -12.26
C MET A 721 6.44 -13.04 -13.35
N ASP A 722 5.66 -12.42 -14.24
CA ASP A 722 6.20 -11.54 -15.29
C ASP A 722 7.08 -10.41 -14.71
N LEU A 723 6.62 -9.78 -13.61
CA LEU A 723 7.37 -8.74 -12.92
C LEU A 723 8.71 -9.26 -12.43
N TYR A 724 8.71 -10.36 -11.64
CA TYR A 724 9.95 -10.82 -11.02
C TYR A 724 10.90 -11.50 -12.03
N GLU A 725 10.40 -12.13 -13.08
CA GLU A 725 11.22 -12.65 -14.17
C GLU A 725 11.92 -11.52 -14.91
N ALA A 726 11.19 -10.46 -15.28
CA ALA A 726 11.77 -9.28 -15.93
C ALA A 726 12.75 -8.54 -15.00
N MET A 727 12.43 -8.42 -13.71
CA MET A 727 13.30 -7.79 -12.71
C MET A 727 14.60 -8.58 -12.54
N MET A 728 14.54 -9.91 -12.44
CA MET A 728 15.74 -10.74 -12.30
C MET A 728 16.64 -10.64 -13.53
N GLY A 729 16.06 -10.63 -14.74
CA GLY A 729 16.81 -10.38 -15.97
C GLY A 729 17.48 -9.01 -15.99
N PHE A 730 16.75 -7.97 -15.58
CA PHE A 730 17.29 -6.61 -15.48
C PHE A 730 18.45 -6.52 -14.47
N LEU A 731 18.29 -7.06 -13.27
CA LEU A 731 19.33 -7.05 -12.23
C LEU A 731 20.56 -7.87 -12.68
N ALA A 732 20.38 -9.03 -13.31
CA ALA A 732 21.47 -9.84 -13.83
C ALA A 732 22.31 -9.08 -14.87
N GLN A 733 21.64 -8.34 -15.75
CA GLN A 733 22.29 -7.50 -16.76
C GLN A 733 23.10 -6.36 -16.13
N GLN A 734 22.55 -5.69 -15.10
CA GLN A 734 23.14 -4.48 -14.53
C GLN A 734 24.20 -4.79 -13.47
N LEU A 735 23.97 -5.78 -12.60
CA LEU A 735 24.87 -6.11 -11.51
C LEU A 735 26.00 -7.11 -11.91
N LYS A 736 25.90 -7.72 -13.09
CA LYS A 736 26.93 -8.62 -13.69
C LYS A 736 27.37 -9.74 -12.74
N TYR A 737 26.48 -10.24 -11.92
CA TYR A 737 26.75 -11.34 -11.01
C TYR A 737 26.72 -12.68 -11.77
N GLY A 738 27.70 -13.57 -11.53
CA GLY A 738 27.80 -14.88 -12.18
C GLY A 738 28.66 -14.95 -13.44
N LYS A 739 29.19 -13.83 -13.96
CA LYS A 739 30.10 -13.82 -15.14
C LYS A 739 31.60 -13.82 -14.81
N VAL A 740 31.99 -13.93 -13.53
CA VAL A 740 33.41 -13.91 -13.15
C VAL A 740 33.82 -15.24 -12.54
N LYS A 741 33.62 -16.31 -13.27
CA LYS A 741 34.43 -17.56 -13.18
C LYS A 741 34.58 -18.12 -14.59
N GLY A 742 35.46 -17.49 -15.38
CA GLY A 742 35.98 -18.01 -16.59
C GLY A 742 37.49 -18.01 -16.50
#